data_5a322b7b1e2ddc6d9a5f3d2c66041929
#
_entry.id   5a322b7b1e2ddc6d9a5f3d2c66041929
#
_cell.length_a   1.000
_cell.length_b   1.000
_cell.length_c   1.000
_cell.angle_alpha   90.00
_cell.angle_beta   90.00
_cell.angle_gamma   90.00
#
_symmetry.space_group_name_H-M   'P 1'
#
loop_
_entity.id
_entity.type
_entity.pdbx_description
1 polymer ?
#
loop_
_entity_poly.entity_id
_entity_poly.type
_entity_poly.pdbx_seq_one_letter_code
_entity_poly.pdbx_strand_id
1 'polypeptide(L)'
;MSHRTTSRRRTARAGQAPAPPSRYAEISARVVIGVYSFAALLTTFAWIISPLRHGRGFTWWEVTADLLNIPSTHTLPSAITMIVLVSGLIVRKRAALIAAIVFQVLGVLIASHSAFTLVFPAGIMPKDRIFSSTVDTLSIVFACALVPFLFSIRSAFPARIGRLSWVGAASTAVGGILLTTLVLWYLCHIGVWEPLRSITPWELLMHGMGIERTHPGVWAADVVAFLASFGYGASLVAALYLLARGYRAPNEWTGEKELKIRALLQQYGTNDSLSYFATRRDKQVIFSPDQKAAITYRSVGSVCLASSDPVGDPDSWDAAIEQWMLQARSYGWVPAALSVSEAGARAYNRAGLSIIQMGEEAVLEVDRFTLNDTSMLPVRQAVQRVRRGGYTVQMRRFAELDEQQRQQVAENISVWRHGRVERGFSMALNRVNDPADSSSVLVSAHDEAGQMVALLSFVPWGPTGLSLDVMRRSPEAPNGVVEFMVASLMEQAASLGVRRVSLNFAMFGHIFEAADQVGASAWNRFASRSLGVLDRFLQLRRLYRFNLKFAPLWVPRFLATEPTLAMANVVLASGMAEGFLPNLSARRLQDQEQVLSADELEALRQMQLATVEDLPEVSRSNQTQHRLRHLEALRAAGMEPYPLCGSLGGTSAPVLGVKDALCIFSSENIPNSEFMVSGRIRALRNHGGVLFATLIEGGETLQVVLERSLVGERPLSLASRNLDTGDIITVRGTYGVSRNGTQSLIATSWHMA
;
A
#
# COMPACT_ATOMS: atom_id res chain seq x y z
N MET A 1 22.42 20.97 41.76
CA MET A 1 23.02 19.93 40.89
C MET A 1 22.30 18.59 41.04
N SER A 2 20.97 18.53 40.93
CA SER A 2 20.20 17.29 41.18
C SER A 2 18.94 17.09 40.30
N HIS A 3 18.78 17.75 39.15
CA HIS A 3 17.59 17.61 38.30
C HIS A 3 17.86 17.11 36.85
N ARG A 4 19.11 16.71 36.53
CA ARG A 4 19.44 16.28 35.15
C ARG A 4 19.52 14.76 34.92
N THR A 5 19.38 13.92 35.93
CA THR A 5 19.60 12.47 35.83
C THR A 5 18.33 11.63 35.62
N THR A 6 17.14 12.20 35.83
CA THR A 6 15.87 11.45 35.69
C THR A 6 15.26 11.48 34.28
N SER A 7 15.68 12.41 33.40
CA SER A 7 15.15 12.48 32.02
C SER A 7 15.79 11.48 31.06
N ARG A 8 17.08 11.14 31.27
CA ARG A 8 17.82 10.20 30.40
C ARG A 8 17.40 8.74 30.53
N ARG A 9 16.78 8.31 31.63
CA ARG A 9 16.27 6.92 31.78
C ARG A 9 14.89 6.69 31.20
N ARG A 10 14.12 7.73 30.86
CA ARG A 10 12.80 7.60 30.20
C ARG A 10 12.88 7.56 28.68
N THR A 11 13.88 8.17 28.06
CA THR A 11 14.07 8.18 26.61
C THR A 11 14.67 6.89 26.07
N ALA A 12 15.45 6.17 26.85
CA ALA A 12 16.08 4.89 26.43
C ALA A 12 15.12 3.68 26.37
N ARG A 13 13.87 3.78 26.87
CA ARG A 13 12.86 2.72 26.77
C ARG A 13 11.82 2.89 25.66
N ALA A 14 11.86 4.00 24.94
CA ALA A 14 10.89 4.28 23.86
C ALA A 14 11.26 3.67 22.49
N GLY A 15 12.45 3.08 22.35
CA GLY A 15 13.01 2.67 21.05
C GLY A 15 13.15 1.16 20.80
N GLN A 16 12.77 0.30 21.75
CA GLN A 16 12.81 -1.14 21.47
C GLN A 16 11.47 -1.61 20.90
N ALA A 17 11.47 -2.06 19.64
CA ALA A 17 10.36 -2.75 19.03
C ALA A 17 9.95 -3.95 19.90
N PRO A 18 8.65 -4.20 20.12
CA PRO A 18 8.20 -5.36 20.87
C PRO A 18 8.64 -6.65 20.17
N ALA A 19 9.15 -7.60 20.94
CA ALA A 19 9.52 -8.91 20.41
C ALA A 19 8.34 -9.54 19.63
N PRO A 20 8.60 -10.27 18.55
CA PRO A 20 7.54 -10.93 17.79
C PRO A 20 6.73 -11.87 18.69
N PRO A 21 5.41 -11.96 18.51
CA PRO A 21 4.57 -12.85 19.32
C PRO A 21 4.96 -14.31 19.10
N SER A 22 4.86 -15.12 20.15
CA SER A 22 5.08 -16.56 20.01
C SER A 22 4.04 -17.19 19.07
N ARG A 23 4.39 -18.26 18.35
CA ARG A 23 3.45 -19.02 17.49
C ARG A 23 2.17 -19.40 18.24
N TYR A 24 2.30 -19.79 19.50
CA TYR A 24 1.15 -20.08 20.37
C TYR A 24 0.23 -18.88 20.53
N ALA A 25 0.76 -17.72 20.88
CA ALA A 25 -0.04 -16.50 21.06
C ALA A 25 -0.73 -16.08 19.76
N GLU A 26 -0.10 -16.32 18.62
CA GLU A 26 -0.69 -15.95 17.31
C GLU A 26 -1.84 -16.88 16.92
N ILE A 27 -1.67 -18.20 17.05
CA ILE A 27 -2.72 -19.18 16.76
C ILE A 27 -3.90 -18.97 17.71
N SER A 28 -3.63 -18.85 19.00
CA SER A 28 -4.66 -18.61 20.02
C SER A 28 -5.44 -17.31 19.79
N ALA A 29 -4.76 -16.26 19.37
CA ALA A 29 -5.42 -15.01 19.02
C ALA A 29 -6.32 -15.15 17.78
N ARG A 30 -5.94 -15.94 16.77
CA ARG A 30 -6.81 -16.24 15.60
C ARG A 30 -8.07 -17.00 16.03
N VAL A 31 -7.93 -17.97 16.94
CA VAL A 31 -9.07 -18.72 17.49
C VAL A 31 -10.02 -17.79 18.25
N VAL A 32 -9.49 -16.93 19.13
CA VAL A 32 -10.31 -15.93 19.86
C VAL A 32 -11.05 -15.01 18.90
N ILE A 33 -10.38 -14.48 17.88
CA ILE A 33 -10.99 -13.64 16.86
C ILE A 33 -12.12 -14.41 16.14
N GLY A 34 -11.90 -15.67 15.78
CA GLY A 34 -12.91 -16.52 15.14
C GLY A 34 -14.14 -16.71 16.01
N VAL A 35 -13.97 -17.03 17.29
CA VAL A 35 -15.08 -17.23 18.26
C VAL A 35 -15.87 -15.94 18.44
N TYR A 36 -15.22 -14.81 18.69
CA TYR A 36 -15.91 -13.54 18.84
C TYR A 36 -16.58 -13.05 17.54
N SER A 37 -15.97 -13.34 16.37
CA SER A 37 -16.58 -13.02 15.06
C SER A 37 -17.86 -13.82 14.83
N PHE A 38 -17.84 -15.10 15.16
CA PHE A 38 -19.02 -15.96 15.08
C PHE A 38 -20.10 -15.49 16.05
N ALA A 39 -19.74 -15.13 17.28
CA ALA A 39 -20.63 -14.55 18.26
C ALA A 39 -21.28 -13.24 17.77
N ALA A 40 -20.52 -12.35 17.16
CA ALA A 40 -21.02 -11.09 16.60
C ALA A 40 -22.03 -11.33 15.47
N LEU A 41 -21.76 -12.30 14.59
CA LEU A 41 -22.68 -12.70 13.52
C LEU A 41 -24.00 -13.22 14.11
N LEU A 42 -23.93 -14.11 15.10
CA LEU A 42 -25.12 -14.66 15.74
C LEU A 42 -25.93 -13.60 16.50
N THR A 43 -25.28 -12.70 17.22
CA THR A 43 -25.93 -11.58 17.93
C THR A 43 -26.62 -10.64 16.93
N THR A 44 -25.99 -10.33 15.82
CA THR A 44 -26.58 -9.49 14.77
C THR A 44 -27.78 -10.17 14.12
N PHE A 45 -27.67 -11.46 13.82
CA PHE A 45 -28.75 -12.26 13.24
C PHE A 45 -29.93 -12.38 14.20
N ALA A 46 -29.66 -12.63 15.49
CA ALA A 46 -30.69 -12.69 16.54
C ALA A 46 -31.42 -11.35 16.67
N TRP A 47 -30.72 -10.21 16.57
CA TRP A 47 -31.34 -8.90 16.56
C TRP A 47 -32.27 -8.68 15.35
N ILE A 48 -31.83 -9.05 14.13
CA ILE A 48 -32.61 -8.91 12.89
C ILE A 48 -33.90 -9.74 12.96
N ILE A 49 -33.88 -10.94 13.56
CA ILE A 49 -35.02 -11.84 13.62
C ILE A 49 -35.93 -11.55 14.83
N SER A 50 -35.43 -10.82 15.84
CA SER A 50 -36.21 -10.57 17.08
C SER A 50 -37.60 -10.00 16.84
N PRO A 51 -37.89 -9.10 15.88
CA PRO A 51 -39.23 -8.60 15.60
C PRO A 51 -40.19 -9.64 15.01
N LEU A 52 -39.66 -10.71 14.40
CA LEU A 52 -40.44 -11.76 13.73
C LEU A 52 -40.85 -12.90 14.69
N ARG A 53 -40.37 -12.86 15.93
CA ARG A 53 -40.47 -13.95 16.88
C ARG A 53 -41.58 -13.68 17.91
N HIS A 54 -42.76 -14.25 17.68
CA HIS A 54 -43.86 -14.30 18.65
C HIS A 54 -43.73 -15.61 19.43
N GLY A 55 -43.07 -15.58 20.59
CA GLY A 55 -43.02 -16.73 21.49
C GLY A 55 -41.74 -16.89 22.31
N ARG A 56 -41.88 -17.25 23.58
CA ARG A 56 -40.82 -17.59 24.52
C ARG A 56 -40.18 -18.95 24.15
N GLY A 57 -39.11 -18.96 23.44
CA GLY A 57 -38.27 -20.14 23.27
C GLY A 57 -36.84 -19.80 23.71
N PHE A 58 -36.38 -20.43 24.77
CA PHE A 58 -34.97 -20.41 25.21
C PHE A 58 -34.15 -20.99 24.06
N THR A 59 -33.28 -20.17 23.44
CA THR A 59 -32.50 -20.64 22.32
C THR A 59 -31.14 -21.13 22.80
N TRP A 60 -30.65 -22.19 22.18
CA TRP A 60 -29.26 -22.68 22.40
C TRP A 60 -28.23 -21.56 22.37
N TRP A 61 -28.49 -20.51 21.57
CA TRP A 61 -27.63 -19.35 21.48
C TRP A 61 -27.60 -18.54 22.78
N GLU A 62 -28.73 -18.29 23.43
CA GLU A 62 -28.81 -17.53 24.69
C GLU A 62 -27.98 -18.24 25.78
N VAL A 63 -28.16 -19.56 25.92
CA VAL A 63 -27.35 -20.37 26.86
C VAL A 63 -25.86 -20.30 26.54
N THR A 64 -25.51 -20.38 25.25
CA THR A 64 -24.11 -20.34 24.84
C THR A 64 -23.51 -18.94 25.05
N ALA A 65 -24.24 -17.89 24.79
CA ALA A 65 -23.83 -16.52 24.99
C ALA A 65 -23.66 -16.19 26.49
N ASP A 66 -24.58 -16.64 27.33
CA ASP A 66 -24.46 -16.48 28.79
C ASP A 66 -23.30 -17.26 29.35
N LEU A 67 -23.04 -18.49 28.85
CA LEU A 67 -21.87 -19.29 29.21
C LEU A 67 -20.57 -18.60 28.86
N LEU A 68 -20.52 -17.92 27.73
CA LEU A 68 -19.32 -17.20 27.23
C LEU A 68 -19.24 -15.76 27.75
N ASN A 69 -20.17 -15.31 28.57
CA ASN A 69 -20.33 -13.91 29.01
C ASN A 69 -20.32 -12.93 27.83
N ILE A 70 -20.96 -13.30 26.75
CA ILE A 70 -21.14 -12.46 25.58
C ILE A 70 -22.48 -11.73 25.74
N PRO A 71 -22.56 -10.40 25.46
CA PRO A 71 -23.86 -9.69 25.55
C PRO A 71 -24.92 -10.37 24.68
N SER A 72 -25.82 -11.11 25.29
CA SER A 72 -26.86 -11.91 24.62
C SER A 72 -28.15 -11.13 24.38
N THR A 73 -28.24 -9.89 24.87
CA THR A 73 -29.43 -9.05 24.67
C THR A 73 -29.64 -8.79 23.19
N HIS A 74 -30.83 -9.13 22.68
CA HIS A 74 -31.24 -8.93 21.27
C HIS A 74 -31.48 -7.46 20.94
N THR A 75 -30.58 -6.57 21.41
CA THR A 75 -30.64 -5.13 21.22
C THR A 75 -29.63 -4.67 20.19
N LEU A 76 -29.97 -3.62 19.46
CA LEU A 76 -29.06 -2.98 18.52
C LEU A 76 -27.71 -2.60 19.16
N PRO A 77 -27.64 -2.03 20.39
CA PRO A 77 -26.38 -1.73 21.05
C PRO A 77 -25.47 -2.94 21.25
N SER A 78 -26.00 -4.11 21.63
CA SER A 78 -25.19 -5.32 21.81
C SER A 78 -24.61 -5.81 20.49
N ALA A 79 -25.39 -5.82 19.41
CA ALA A 79 -24.90 -6.18 18.09
C ALA A 79 -23.77 -5.24 17.61
N ILE A 80 -23.96 -3.93 17.74
CA ILE A 80 -22.95 -2.94 17.38
C ILE A 80 -21.70 -3.07 18.25
N THR A 81 -21.85 -3.25 19.57
CA THR A 81 -20.73 -3.43 20.49
C THR A 81 -19.88 -4.64 20.10
N MET A 82 -20.52 -5.75 19.76
CA MET A 82 -19.83 -6.96 19.30
C MET A 82 -19.11 -6.76 17.97
N ILE A 83 -19.73 -6.11 17.00
CA ILE A 83 -19.10 -5.80 15.69
C ILE A 83 -17.84 -4.95 15.90
N VAL A 84 -17.92 -3.94 16.77
CA VAL A 84 -16.78 -3.05 17.02
C VAL A 84 -15.69 -3.75 17.82
N LEU A 85 -16.06 -4.57 18.82
CA LEU A 85 -15.09 -5.39 19.57
C LEU A 85 -14.32 -6.30 18.62
N VAL A 86 -15.04 -7.02 17.75
CA VAL A 86 -14.45 -7.92 16.75
C VAL A 86 -13.55 -7.17 15.77
N SER A 87 -14.00 -6.02 15.26
CA SER A 87 -13.19 -5.17 14.38
C SER A 87 -11.87 -4.76 15.05
N GLY A 88 -11.91 -4.43 16.34
CA GLY A 88 -10.73 -4.13 17.14
C GLY A 88 -9.81 -5.35 17.36
N LEU A 89 -10.38 -6.54 17.57
CA LEU A 89 -9.62 -7.79 17.71
C LEU A 89 -8.96 -8.21 16.39
N ILE A 90 -9.63 -8.07 15.25
CA ILE A 90 -9.07 -8.36 13.92
C ILE A 90 -7.84 -7.49 13.66
N VAL A 91 -7.91 -6.21 14.00
CA VAL A 91 -6.79 -5.26 13.85
C VAL A 91 -5.76 -5.39 14.99
N ARG A 92 -5.86 -6.43 15.82
CA ARG A 92 -4.91 -6.71 16.92
C ARG A 92 -4.75 -5.56 17.92
N LYS A 93 -5.81 -4.80 18.20
CA LYS A 93 -5.76 -3.70 19.16
C LYS A 93 -5.80 -4.21 20.60
N ARG A 94 -4.85 -3.75 21.41
CA ARG A 94 -4.80 -4.06 22.85
C ARG A 94 -6.06 -3.62 23.60
N ALA A 95 -6.70 -2.50 23.14
CA ALA A 95 -7.97 -2.04 23.68
C ALA A 95 -9.08 -3.06 23.54
N ALA A 96 -9.19 -3.72 22.40
CA ALA A 96 -10.22 -4.72 22.16
C ALA A 96 -10.00 -5.97 23.03
N LEU A 97 -8.76 -6.39 23.23
CA LEU A 97 -8.43 -7.47 24.15
C LEU A 97 -8.79 -7.12 25.59
N ILE A 98 -8.46 -5.90 26.05
CA ILE A 98 -8.82 -5.40 27.37
C ILE A 98 -10.35 -5.32 27.51
N ALA A 99 -11.06 -4.82 26.50
CA ALA A 99 -12.51 -4.80 26.49
C ALA A 99 -13.12 -6.21 26.62
N ALA A 100 -12.58 -7.19 25.89
CA ALA A 100 -13.00 -8.58 26.02
C ALA A 100 -12.76 -9.13 27.46
N ILE A 101 -11.63 -8.80 28.07
CA ILE A 101 -11.35 -9.17 29.48
C ILE A 101 -12.34 -8.48 30.42
N VAL A 102 -12.61 -7.19 30.22
CA VAL A 102 -13.58 -6.44 31.04
C VAL A 102 -14.98 -7.04 30.93
N PHE A 103 -15.42 -7.45 29.73
CA PHE A 103 -16.70 -8.13 29.56
C PHE A 103 -16.75 -9.43 30.36
N GLN A 104 -15.67 -10.23 30.37
CA GLN A 104 -15.61 -11.45 31.18
C GLN A 104 -15.72 -11.16 32.69
N VAL A 105 -14.99 -10.13 33.16
CA VAL A 105 -15.03 -9.73 34.57
C VAL A 105 -16.41 -9.23 34.98
N LEU A 106 -17.04 -8.40 34.14
CA LEU A 106 -18.41 -7.91 34.40
C LEU A 106 -19.42 -9.06 34.38
N GLY A 107 -19.30 -10.01 33.45
CA GLY A 107 -20.11 -11.20 33.42
C GLY A 107 -20.00 -12.03 34.72
N VAL A 108 -18.80 -12.24 35.24
CA VAL A 108 -18.58 -12.89 36.53
C VAL A 108 -19.26 -12.15 37.68
N LEU A 109 -19.18 -10.82 37.71
CA LEU A 109 -19.81 -10.01 38.74
C LEU A 109 -21.38 -10.14 38.71
N ILE A 110 -21.95 -10.10 37.51
CA ILE A 110 -23.39 -10.27 37.30
C ILE A 110 -23.82 -11.69 37.69
N ALA A 111 -23.15 -12.71 37.19
CA ALA A 111 -23.44 -14.11 37.52
C ALA A 111 -23.25 -14.43 39.00
N SER A 112 -22.24 -13.83 39.66
CA SER A 112 -22.02 -13.99 41.09
C SER A 112 -23.15 -13.37 41.93
N HIS A 113 -23.70 -12.23 41.48
CA HIS A 113 -24.87 -11.62 42.14
C HIS A 113 -26.09 -12.52 42.04
N SER A 114 -26.37 -13.08 40.86
CA SER A 114 -27.46 -14.05 40.64
C SER A 114 -27.28 -15.32 41.50
N ALA A 115 -26.06 -15.85 41.54
CA ALA A 115 -25.73 -17.03 42.35
C ALA A 115 -25.88 -16.76 43.88
N PHE A 116 -25.51 -15.57 44.34
CA PHE A 116 -25.61 -15.17 45.75
C PHE A 116 -27.07 -15.08 46.21
N THR A 117 -27.98 -14.55 45.36
CA THR A 117 -29.43 -14.49 45.64
C THR A 117 -30.11 -15.87 45.73
N LEU A 118 -29.41 -16.92 45.26
CA LEU A 118 -29.85 -18.30 45.31
C LEU A 118 -29.39 -19.05 46.59
N VAL A 119 -28.22 -18.71 47.11
CA VAL A 119 -27.70 -19.30 48.35
C VAL A 119 -28.50 -18.87 49.59
N PHE A 120 -29.20 -17.72 49.51
CA PHE A 120 -30.09 -17.19 50.57
C PHE A 120 -31.52 -17.00 50.04
N PRO A 121 -32.25 -18.10 49.77
CA PRO A 121 -33.59 -17.98 49.21
C PRO A 121 -34.63 -17.62 50.25
N ALA A 122 -35.50 -16.68 49.93
CA ALA A 122 -36.69 -16.32 50.73
C ALA A 122 -37.94 -17.18 50.39
N GLY A 123 -37.79 -18.43 49.90
CA GLY A 123 -38.92 -19.29 49.52
C GLY A 123 -38.56 -20.47 48.61
N ILE A 124 -39.58 -21.33 48.28
CA ILE A 124 -39.45 -22.50 47.41
C ILE A 124 -39.09 -22.07 45.96
N MET A 125 -38.01 -22.63 45.44
CA MET A 125 -37.48 -22.24 44.11
C MET A 125 -38.19 -22.93 42.94
N PRO A 126 -38.60 -22.18 41.88
CA PRO A 126 -39.03 -22.76 40.60
C PRO A 126 -37.86 -23.48 39.91
N LYS A 127 -38.16 -24.57 39.16
CA LYS A 127 -37.15 -25.35 38.41
C LYS A 127 -36.31 -24.50 37.40
N ASP A 128 -36.92 -23.46 36.85
CA ASP A 128 -36.27 -22.55 35.92
C ASP A 128 -35.12 -21.73 36.57
N ARG A 129 -35.19 -21.43 37.86
CA ARG A 129 -34.12 -20.75 38.60
C ARG A 129 -32.90 -21.66 38.86
N ILE A 130 -33.15 -22.97 39.08
CA ILE A 130 -32.05 -23.94 39.28
C ILE A 130 -31.21 -24.07 37.99
N PHE A 131 -31.90 -24.11 36.84
CA PHE A 131 -31.23 -24.17 35.55
C PHE A 131 -30.38 -22.91 35.27
N SER A 132 -30.94 -21.71 35.48
CA SER A 132 -30.23 -20.43 35.34
C SER A 132 -28.99 -20.39 36.22
N SER A 133 -29.08 -20.80 37.50
CA SER A 133 -27.94 -20.85 38.41
C SER A 133 -26.86 -21.81 38.01
N THR A 134 -27.19 -22.92 37.36
CA THR A 134 -26.18 -23.86 36.86
C THR A 134 -25.42 -23.23 35.70
N VAL A 135 -26.09 -22.52 34.81
CA VAL A 135 -25.43 -21.78 33.69
C VAL A 135 -24.56 -20.67 34.25
N ASP A 136 -25.03 -19.88 35.23
CA ASP A 136 -24.26 -18.81 35.88
C ASP A 136 -22.97 -19.37 36.55
N THR A 137 -23.08 -20.50 37.25
CA THR A 137 -21.93 -21.14 37.91
C THR A 137 -20.91 -21.61 36.86
N LEU A 138 -21.36 -22.24 35.77
CA LEU A 138 -20.49 -22.68 34.69
C LEU A 138 -19.85 -21.48 33.98
N SER A 139 -20.55 -20.38 33.80
CA SER A 139 -20.06 -19.13 33.22
C SER A 139 -18.94 -18.53 34.06
N ILE A 140 -19.07 -18.52 35.40
CA ILE A 140 -17.99 -18.07 36.31
C ILE A 140 -16.75 -18.95 36.15
N VAL A 141 -16.89 -20.27 36.16
CA VAL A 141 -15.74 -21.20 35.99
C VAL A 141 -15.06 -20.98 34.64
N PHE A 142 -15.86 -20.82 33.58
CA PHE A 142 -15.34 -20.58 32.24
C PHE A 142 -14.58 -19.25 32.15
N ALA A 143 -15.14 -18.17 32.71
CA ALA A 143 -14.50 -16.86 32.72
C ALA A 143 -13.20 -16.86 33.55
N CYS A 144 -13.16 -17.57 34.69
CA CYS A 144 -11.95 -17.74 35.48
C CYS A 144 -10.80 -18.43 34.69
N ALA A 145 -11.14 -19.30 33.75
CA ALA A 145 -10.16 -19.89 32.84
C ALA A 145 -9.83 -18.97 31.63
N LEU A 146 -10.83 -18.30 31.09
CA LEU A 146 -10.68 -17.47 29.91
C LEU A 146 -9.92 -16.17 30.16
N VAL A 147 -10.10 -15.53 31.31
CA VAL A 147 -9.39 -14.27 31.65
C VAL A 147 -7.86 -14.45 31.67
N PRO A 148 -7.26 -15.44 32.40
CA PRO A 148 -5.83 -15.71 32.33
C PRO A 148 -5.36 -16.10 30.91
N PHE A 149 -6.17 -16.85 30.16
CA PHE A 149 -5.88 -17.21 28.78
C PHE A 149 -5.81 -15.96 27.89
N LEU A 150 -6.79 -15.07 27.94
CA LEU A 150 -6.77 -13.80 27.17
C LEU A 150 -5.58 -12.94 27.57
N PHE A 151 -5.20 -12.93 28.85
CA PHE A 151 -4.02 -12.21 29.31
C PHE A 151 -2.70 -12.81 28.80
N SER A 152 -2.62 -14.14 28.66
CA SER A 152 -1.44 -14.84 28.12
C SER A 152 -1.14 -14.48 26.67
N ILE A 153 -2.17 -14.23 25.85
CA ILE A 153 -2.05 -13.88 24.43
C ILE A 153 -1.86 -12.39 24.16
N ARG A 154 -1.68 -11.58 25.22
CA ARG A 154 -1.51 -10.11 25.09
C ARG A 154 -0.37 -9.68 24.18
N SER A 155 0.66 -10.51 24.00
CA SER A 155 1.78 -10.26 23.09
C SER A 155 1.36 -10.25 21.63
N ALA A 156 0.28 -10.97 21.26
CA ALA A 156 -0.29 -10.95 19.92
C ALA A 156 -1.14 -9.69 19.62
N PHE A 157 -1.33 -8.80 20.62
CA PHE A 157 -2.04 -7.54 20.51
C PHE A 157 -1.12 -6.36 20.85
N PRO A 158 -0.14 -6.03 19.99
CA PRO A 158 0.93 -5.06 20.27
C PRO A 158 0.44 -3.61 20.28
N ALA A 159 -0.70 -3.31 19.64
CA ALA A 159 -1.16 -1.95 19.39
C ALA A 159 -1.37 -1.14 20.66
N ARG A 160 -0.56 -0.11 20.85
CA ARG A 160 -0.60 0.81 22.00
C ARG A 160 -1.79 1.76 21.89
N ILE A 161 -2.41 2.08 23.02
CA ILE A 161 -3.50 3.05 23.10
C ILE A 161 -2.96 4.33 23.69
N GLY A 162 -3.24 5.47 23.06
CA GLY A 162 -2.91 6.77 23.63
C GLY A 162 -3.72 7.05 24.91
N ARG A 163 -3.09 7.57 25.96
CA ARG A 163 -3.79 7.91 27.22
C ARG A 163 -4.98 8.86 26.99
N LEU A 164 -4.83 9.85 26.12
CA LEU A 164 -5.90 10.78 25.75
C LEU A 164 -7.08 10.08 25.03
N SER A 165 -6.83 9.04 24.25
CA SER A 165 -7.90 8.28 23.60
C SER A 165 -8.75 7.47 24.58
N TRP A 166 -8.14 6.95 25.66
CA TRP A 166 -8.86 6.26 26.73
C TRP A 166 -9.78 7.23 27.49
N VAL A 167 -9.25 8.37 27.92
CA VAL A 167 -10.04 9.39 28.64
C VAL A 167 -11.17 9.89 27.74
N GLY A 168 -10.87 10.22 26.49
CA GLY A 168 -11.89 10.66 25.53
C GLY A 168 -12.97 9.60 25.27
N ALA A 169 -12.59 8.35 25.13
CA ALA A 169 -13.56 7.28 24.92
C ALA A 169 -14.40 7.01 26.16
N ALA A 170 -13.80 6.94 27.34
CA ALA A 170 -14.51 6.74 28.59
C ALA A 170 -15.48 7.93 28.88
N SER A 171 -15.02 9.16 28.69
CA SER A 171 -15.89 10.34 28.86
C SER A 171 -17.04 10.37 27.85
N THR A 172 -16.81 9.96 26.61
CA THR A 172 -17.87 9.88 25.58
C THR A 172 -18.88 8.79 25.90
N ALA A 173 -18.42 7.59 26.32
CA ALA A 173 -19.32 6.51 26.71
C ALA A 173 -20.17 6.89 27.91
N VAL A 174 -19.54 7.26 29.02
CA VAL A 174 -20.23 7.60 30.28
C VAL A 174 -21.06 8.87 30.11
N GLY A 175 -20.49 9.92 29.54
CA GLY A 175 -21.19 11.19 29.33
C GLY A 175 -22.38 11.06 28.36
N GLY A 176 -22.26 10.26 27.31
CA GLY A 176 -23.34 10.01 26.35
C GLY A 176 -24.46 9.19 26.95
N ILE A 177 -24.15 8.16 27.75
CA ILE A 177 -25.16 7.36 28.47
C ILE A 177 -25.91 8.25 29.48
N LEU A 178 -25.16 9.02 30.30
CA LEU A 178 -25.75 9.94 31.27
C LEU A 178 -26.62 11.01 30.61
N LEU A 179 -26.13 11.63 29.54
CA LEU A 179 -26.88 12.65 28.80
C LEU A 179 -28.17 12.07 28.22
N THR A 180 -28.11 10.90 27.59
CA THR A 180 -29.32 10.23 27.04
C THR A 180 -30.31 9.94 28.15
N THR A 181 -29.86 9.38 29.28
CA THR A 181 -30.71 9.07 30.42
C THR A 181 -31.36 10.33 30.97
N LEU A 182 -30.62 11.41 31.19
CA LEU A 182 -31.11 12.66 31.72
C LEU A 182 -32.12 13.34 30.77
N VAL A 183 -31.84 13.35 29.48
CA VAL A 183 -32.75 13.94 28.47
C VAL A 183 -34.07 13.17 28.43
N LEU A 184 -34.03 11.84 28.35
CA LEU A 184 -35.23 11.03 28.32
C LEU A 184 -36.02 11.10 29.64
N TRP A 185 -35.31 11.09 30.77
CA TRP A 185 -35.94 11.29 32.08
C TRP A 185 -36.66 12.62 32.15
N TYR A 186 -36.01 13.71 31.71
CA TYR A 186 -36.60 15.04 31.69
C TYR A 186 -37.86 15.07 30.80
N LEU A 187 -37.80 14.46 29.61
CA LEU A 187 -38.99 14.37 28.73
C LEU A 187 -40.12 13.58 29.35
N CYS A 188 -39.85 12.50 30.07
CA CYS A 188 -40.86 11.78 30.84
C CYS A 188 -41.43 12.65 31.95
N HIS A 189 -40.57 13.37 32.69
CA HIS A 189 -40.99 14.18 33.83
C HIS A 189 -41.89 15.37 33.43
N ILE A 190 -41.64 16.01 32.28
CA ILE A 190 -42.51 17.09 31.76
C ILE A 190 -43.80 16.57 31.12
N GLY A 191 -44.01 15.25 31.10
CA GLY A 191 -45.26 14.64 30.68
C GLY A 191 -45.41 14.34 29.19
N VAL A 192 -44.29 14.31 28.42
CA VAL A 192 -44.34 13.83 27.02
C VAL A 192 -44.90 12.40 26.94
N TRP A 193 -44.60 11.60 27.96
CA TRP A 193 -45.16 10.26 28.16
C TRP A 193 -45.79 10.17 29.57
N GLU A 194 -47.01 10.60 29.72
CA GLU A 194 -47.71 10.66 31.02
C GLU A 194 -47.58 9.39 31.89
N PRO A 195 -47.71 8.16 31.33
CA PRO A 195 -47.60 6.93 32.14
C PRO A 195 -46.23 6.74 32.81
N LEU A 196 -45.19 7.44 32.32
CA LEU A 196 -43.79 7.32 32.79
C LEU A 196 -43.30 8.53 33.60
N ARG A 197 -44.21 9.43 33.99
CA ARG A 197 -43.86 10.68 34.72
C ARG A 197 -43.17 10.44 36.06
N SER A 198 -43.40 9.30 36.70
CA SER A 198 -42.81 8.92 37.98
C SER A 198 -41.52 8.09 37.87
N ILE A 199 -41.07 7.78 36.63
CA ILE A 199 -39.86 6.97 36.43
C ILE A 199 -38.64 7.69 36.97
N THR A 200 -37.76 6.98 37.68
CA THR A 200 -36.51 7.52 38.16
C THR A 200 -35.41 7.40 37.08
N PRO A 201 -34.37 8.26 37.13
CA PRO A 201 -33.25 8.14 36.21
C PRO A 201 -32.56 6.75 36.27
N TRP A 202 -32.56 6.13 37.44
CA TRP A 202 -31.99 4.80 37.66
C TRP A 202 -32.81 3.70 36.99
N GLU A 203 -34.10 3.72 37.18
CA GLU A 203 -35.01 2.76 36.48
C GLU A 203 -34.94 2.92 34.99
N LEU A 204 -34.88 4.16 34.47
CA LEU A 204 -34.69 4.41 33.04
C LEU A 204 -33.38 3.88 32.52
N LEU A 205 -32.29 4.03 33.29
CA LEU A 205 -30.99 3.49 32.95
C LEU A 205 -31.04 1.96 32.84
N MET A 206 -31.63 1.28 33.84
CA MET A 206 -31.76 -0.18 33.87
C MET A 206 -32.68 -0.69 32.74
N HIS A 207 -33.76 0.03 32.49
CA HIS A 207 -34.69 -0.28 31.40
C HIS A 207 -34.06 -0.14 30.01
N GLY A 208 -33.32 0.95 29.79
CA GLY A 208 -32.58 1.20 28.53
C GLY A 208 -31.42 0.22 28.30
N MET A 209 -30.83 -0.34 29.36
CA MET A 209 -29.84 -1.41 29.27
C MET A 209 -30.48 -2.80 29.08
N GLY A 210 -31.82 -2.93 29.19
CA GLY A 210 -32.53 -4.19 29.05
C GLY A 210 -32.40 -5.11 30.29
N ILE A 211 -31.98 -4.57 31.46
CA ILE A 211 -31.78 -5.34 32.69
C ILE A 211 -33.11 -5.55 33.44
N GLU A 212 -33.95 -4.51 33.49
CA GLU A 212 -35.24 -4.54 34.12
C GLU A 212 -36.33 -4.00 33.18
N ARG A 213 -37.51 -4.62 33.15
CA ARG A 213 -38.67 -4.06 32.45
C ARG A 213 -39.57 -3.35 33.46
N THR A 214 -39.48 -2.05 33.52
CA THR A 214 -40.38 -1.18 34.25
C THR A 214 -41.65 -0.96 33.41
N HIS A 215 -42.82 -1.06 34.00
CA HIS A 215 -44.15 -0.85 33.35
C HIS A 215 -44.40 -1.77 32.12
N PRO A 216 -44.46 -3.10 32.31
CA PRO A 216 -44.75 -4.03 31.21
C PRO A 216 -46.18 -3.79 30.66
N GLY A 217 -46.28 -3.74 29.32
CA GLY A 217 -47.55 -3.52 28.62
C GLY A 217 -47.88 -2.05 28.30
N VAL A 218 -47.04 -1.09 28.72
CA VAL A 218 -47.18 0.32 28.37
C VAL A 218 -46.30 0.60 27.12
N TRP A 219 -46.92 0.86 25.97
CA TRP A 219 -46.22 1.13 24.71
C TRP A 219 -45.17 2.27 24.81
N ALA A 220 -45.47 3.29 25.63
CA ALA A 220 -44.55 4.40 25.89
C ALA A 220 -43.26 3.93 26.56
N ALA A 221 -43.31 2.91 27.42
CA ALA A 221 -42.12 2.33 28.04
C ALA A 221 -41.23 1.63 27.00
N ASP A 222 -41.81 0.91 26.04
CA ASP A 222 -41.08 0.27 24.97
C ASP A 222 -40.39 1.29 24.02
N VAL A 223 -41.07 2.41 23.71
CA VAL A 223 -40.50 3.51 22.91
C VAL A 223 -39.35 4.18 23.66
N VAL A 224 -39.51 4.50 24.92
CA VAL A 224 -38.47 5.12 25.74
C VAL A 224 -37.25 4.18 25.90
N ALA A 225 -37.51 2.88 26.11
CA ALA A 225 -36.43 1.87 26.14
C ALA A 225 -35.68 1.78 24.83
N PHE A 226 -36.36 1.83 23.70
CA PHE A 226 -35.76 1.85 22.37
C PHE A 226 -34.88 3.09 22.18
N LEU A 227 -35.38 4.28 22.50
CA LEU A 227 -34.63 5.54 22.39
C LEU A 227 -33.42 5.56 23.33
N ALA A 228 -33.56 5.06 24.57
CA ALA A 228 -32.46 4.92 25.51
C ALA A 228 -31.39 3.97 24.98
N SER A 229 -31.80 2.78 24.53
CA SER A 229 -30.90 1.77 23.94
C SER A 229 -30.18 2.31 22.71
N PHE A 230 -30.85 3.07 21.85
CA PHE A 230 -30.23 3.70 20.66
C PHE A 230 -29.21 4.75 21.08
N GLY A 231 -29.51 5.63 22.03
CA GLY A 231 -28.59 6.65 22.52
C GLY A 231 -27.36 6.06 23.21
N TYR A 232 -27.53 4.99 24.01
CA TYR A 232 -26.42 4.26 24.64
C TYR A 232 -25.56 3.58 23.60
N GLY A 233 -26.18 2.93 22.61
CA GLY A 233 -25.45 2.32 21.49
C GLY A 233 -24.64 3.33 20.70
N ALA A 234 -25.23 4.46 20.35
CA ALA A 234 -24.54 5.55 19.64
C ALA A 234 -23.35 6.09 20.45
N SER A 235 -23.51 6.23 21.77
CA SER A 235 -22.44 6.70 22.68
C SER A 235 -21.29 5.70 22.76
N LEU A 236 -21.60 4.40 22.83
CA LEU A 236 -20.61 3.33 22.81
C LEU A 236 -19.88 3.26 21.47
N VAL A 237 -20.60 3.40 20.34
CA VAL A 237 -19.99 3.45 19.00
C VAL A 237 -19.04 4.63 18.87
N ALA A 238 -19.45 5.81 19.33
CA ALA A 238 -18.60 7.00 19.32
C ALA A 238 -17.34 6.80 20.19
N ALA A 239 -17.50 6.24 21.39
CA ALA A 239 -16.38 5.90 22.26
C ALA A 239 -15.42 4.87 21.63
N LEU A 240 -15.96 3.84 21.02
CA LEU A 240 -15.19 2.82 20.33
C LEU A 240 -14.53 3.35 19.06
N TYR A 241 -15.17 4.28 18.35
CA TYR A 241 -14.54 5.01 17.25
C TYR A 241 -13.32 5.81 17.74
N LEU A 242 -13.43 6.48 18.89
CA LEU A 242 -12.30 7.22 19.49
C LEU A 242 -11.16 6.28 19.91
N LEU A 243 -11.46 5.08 20.43
CA LEU A 243 -10.47 4.04 20.72
C LEU A 243 -9.90 3.40 19.45
N ALA A 244 -10.74 3.25 18.43
CA ALA A 244 -10.35 2.70 17.14
C ALA A 244 -9.54 3.69 16.30
N ARG A 245 -9.71 5.00 16.56
CA ARG A 245 -8.93 6.03 15.90
C ARG A 245 -7.45 5.79 16.18
N GLY A 246 -6.70 5.46 15.13
CA GLY A 246 -5.28 5.14 15.24
C GLY A 246 -4.51 6.25 15.97
N TYR A 247 -3.61 5.86 16.84
CA TYR A 247 -2.66 6.79 17.44
C TYR A 247 -1.90 7.46 16.30
N ARG A 248 -1.98 8.79 16.21
CA ARG A 248 -1.11 9.55 15.32
C ARG A 248 0.25 9.64 16.00
N ALA A 249 1.25 8.96 15.46
CA ALA A 249 2.62 9.27 15.83
C ALA A 249 2.85 10.76 15.52
N PRO A 250 3.46 11.53 16.42
CA PRO A 250 3.84 12.90 16.13
C PRO A 250 4.69 12.91 14.86
N ASN A 251 4.44 13.88 13.97
CA ASN A 251 5.28 14.02 12.78
C ASN A 251 6.67 14.47 13.26
N GLU A 252 7.63 13.55 13.20
CA GLU A 252 9.02 13.78 13.55
C GLU A 252 9.87 14.05 12.31
N TRP A 253 9.32 14.71 11.30
CA TRP A 253 10.10 15.13 10.15
C TRP A 253 11.08 16.22 10.59
N THR A 254 12.37 16.00 10.36
CA THR A 254 13.45 16.95 10.70
C THR A 254 14.31 17.17 9.48
N GLY A 255 15.02 18.33 9.43
CA GLY A 255 15.95 18.64 8.35
C GLY A 255 17.04 17.56 8.18
N GLU A 256 17.59 17.05 9.28
CA GLU A 256 18.57 15.96 9.25
C GLU A 256 18.02 14.70 8.52
N LYS A 257 16.76 14.33 8.80
CA LYS A 257 16.12 13.18 8.13
C LYS A 257 15.89 13.47 6.64
N GLU A 258 15.50 14.69 6.30
CA GLU A 258 15.33 15.11 4.90
C GLU A 258 16.65 15.05 4.14
N LEU A 259 17.74 15.57 4.70
CA LEU A 259 19.07 15.50 4.09
C LEU A 259 19.52 14.05 3.86
N LYS A 260 19.30 13.15 4.83
CA LYS A 260 19.62 11.73 4.65
C LYS A 260 18.82 11.10 3.50
N ILE A 261 17.51 11.39 3.40
CA ILE A 261 16.70 10.88 2.26
C ILE A 261 17.23 11.43 0.94
N ARG A 262 17.57 12.72 0.87
CA ARG A 262 18.10 13.34 -0.34
C ARG A 262 19.45 12.77 -0.74
N ALA A 263 20.31 12.43 0.22
CA ALA A 263 21.57 11.72 -0.04
C ALA A 263 21.34 10.33 -0.62
N LEU A 264 20.39 9.58 -0.08
CA LEU A 264 19.99 8.27 -0.63
C LEU A 264 19.40 8.41 -2.04
N LEU A 265 18.59 9.45 -2.29
CA LEU A 265 18.03 9.72 -3.62
C LEU A 265 19.10 10.09 -4.64
N GLN A 266 20.13 10.84 -4.26
CA GLN A 266 21.23 11.18 -5.14
C GLN A 266 22.01 9.94 -5.57
N GLN A 267 22.24 9.01 -4.64
CA GLN A 267 22.99 7.79 -4.89
C GLN A 267 22.17 6.70 -5.61
N TYR A 268 20.90 6.54 -5.23
CA TYR A 268 20.04 5.42 -5.67
C TYR A 268 18.75 5.85 -6.38
N GLY A 269 18.54 7.13 -6.61
CA GLY A 269 17.28 7.67 -7.15
C GLY A 269 16.94 7.26 -8.58
N THR A 270 17.83 6.53 -9.27
CA THR A 270 17.58 5.97 -10.60
C THR A 270 16.64 4.77 -10.59
N ASN A 271 16.47 4.11 -9.44
CA ASN A 271 15.75 2.85 -9.35
C ASN A 271 14.23 3.01 -9.55
N ASP A 272 13.67 4.11 -9.07
CA ASP A 272 12.23 4.36 -9.14
C ASP A 272 11.94 5.84 -9.49
N SER A 273 11.10 6.06 -10.49
CA SER A 273 10.65 7.39 -10.93
C SER A 273 9.90 8.17 -9.86
N LEU A 274 9.25 7.48 -8.94
CA LEU A 274 8.46 8.08 -7.86
C LEU A 274 9.26 8.31 -6.58
N SER A 275 10.53 7.91 -6.54
CA SER A 275 11.37 7.96 -5.33
C SER A 275 11.54 9.37 -4.77
N TYR A 276 11.58 10.42 -5.62
CA TYR A 276 11.73 11.80 -5.16
C TYR A 276 10.56 12.28 -4.30
N PHE A 277 9.36 11.74 -4.49
CA PHE A 277 8.19 12.05 -3.67
C PHE A 277 8.29 11.51 -2.23
N ALA A 278 9.35 10.76 -1.91
CA ALA A 278 9.70 10.43 -0.53
C ALA A 278 10.10 11.67 0.29
N THR A 279 10.51 12.78 -0.35
CA THR A 279 10.85 14.04 0.33
C THR A 279 9.64 14.84 0.80
N ARG A 280 8.41 14.36 0.62
CA ARG A 280 7.19 14.99 1.15
C ARG A 280 7.25 15.11 2.67
N ARG A 281 7.04 16.31 3.20
CA ARG A 281 7.14 16.60 4.64
C ARG A 281 5.91 16.19 5.45
N ASP A 282 4.80 15.81 4.80
CA ASP A 282 3.61 15.25 5.45
C ASP A 282 3.73 13.73 5.70
N LYS A 283 4.88 13.14 5.38
CA LYS A 283 5.24 11.75 5.66
C LYS A 283 6.14 11.65 6.89
N GLN A 284 6.24 10.45 7.41
CA GLN A 284 7.23 10.03 8.40
C GLN A 284 8.26 9.13 7.71
N VAL A 285 9.40 8.91 8.34
CA VAL A 285 10.47 8.09 7.78
C VAL A 285 10.97 7.06 8.79
N ILE A 286 11.22 5.86 8.29
CA ILE A 286 11.94 4.79 9.00
C ILE A 286 13.13 4.40 8.15
N PHE A 287 14.31 4.40 8.77
CA PHE A 287 15.53 3.94 8.16
C PHE A 287 15.79 2.46 8.49
N SER A 288 16.48 1.78 7.59
CA SER A 288 17.10 0.49 7.90
C SER A 288 18.13 0.62 9.04
N PRO A 289 18.48 -0.45 9.75
CA PRO A 289 19.46 -0.39 10.85
C PRO A 289 20.84 0.16 10.42
N ASP A 290 21.24 -0.10 9.19
CA ASP A 290 22.49 0.39 8.58
C ASP A 290 22.39 1.79 7.97
N GLN A 291 21.20 2.43 8.02
CA GLN A 291 20.89 3.77 7.47
C GLN A 291 21.04 3.89 5.94
N LYS A 292 21.16 2.77 5.20
CA LYS A 292 21.34 2.76 3.74
C LYS A 292 20.05 2.70 2.96
N ALA A 293 18.93 2.41 3.61
CA ALA A 293 17.60 2.46 3.02
C ALA A 293 16.58 3.10 3.96
N ALA A 294 15.50 3.62 3.39
CA ALA A 294 14.43 4.26 4.14
C ALA A 294 13.06 4.01 3.51
N ILE A 295 12.02 3.95 4.33
CA ILE A 295 10.62 3.94 3.91
C ILE A 295 9.95 5.20 4.43
N THR A 296 9.32 5.95 3.52
CA THR A 296 8.49 7.09 3.90
C THR A 296 7.01 6.70 3.88
N TYR A 297 6.29 7.05 4.93
CA TYR A 297 4.92 6.62 5.12
C TYR A 297 4.08 7.69 5.82
N ARG A 298 2.76 7.52 5.74
CA ARG A 298 1.77 8.33 6.49
C ARG A 298 0.72 7.41 7.10
N SER A 299 0.33 7.66 8.34
CA SER A 299 -0.81 6.97 8.94
C SER A 299 -2.12 7.63 8.53
N VAL A 300 -3.02 6.87 7.91
CA VAL A 300 -4.36 7.30 7.50
C VAL A 300 -5.38 6.33 8.08
N GLY A 301 -6.16 6.79 9.05
CA GLY A 301 -7.05 5.91 9.80
C GLY A 301 -6.27 4.80 10.53
N SER A 302 -6.57 3.55 10.21
CA SER A 302 -5.90 2.36 10.73
C SER A 302 -4.82 1.80 9.81
N VAL A 303 -4.41 2.54 8.76
CA VAL A 303 -3.45 2.08 7.76
C VAL A 303 -2.15 2.86 7.85
N CYS A 304 -1.03 2.16 7.84
CA CYS A 304 0.32 2.70 7.68
C CYS A 304 0.67 2.65 6.19
N LEU A 305 0.49 3.78 5.52
CA LEU A 305 0.55 3.86 4.07
C LEU A 305 1.92 4.40 3.63
N ALA A 306 2.76 3.54 3.08
CA ALA A 306 3.97 3.90 2.36
C ALA A 306 3.67 4.23 0.91
N SER A 307 4.59 4.87 0.20
CA SER A 307 4.48 5.11 -1.23
C SER A 307 5.80 4.84 -1.91
N SER A 308 5.73 4.31 -3.11
CA SER A 308 6.87 3.94 -3.94
C SER A 308 7.74 2.83 -3.32
N ASP A 309 8.85 2.56 -3.92
CA ASP A 309 9.84 1.63 -3.39
C ASP A 309 10.52 2.19 -2.13
N PRO A 310 11.15 1.36 -1.30
CA PRO A 310 12.08 1.87 -0.31
C PRO A 310 13.19 2.67 -0.99
N VAL A 311 13.50 3.84 -0.44
CA VAL A 311 14.58 4.70 -0.96
C VAL A 311 15.92 4.21 -0.46
N GLY A 312 16.93 4.13 -1.34
CA GLY A 312 18.29 3.75 -0.97
C GLY A 312 18.74 2.42 -1.56
N ASP A 313 19.72 1.81 -0.90
CA ASP A 313 20.35 0.57 -1.33
C ASP A 313 19.36 -0.60 -1.38
N PRO A 314 19.14 -1.24 -2.55
CA PRO A 314 18.27 -2.39 -2.65
C PRO A 314 18.62 -3.56 -1.74
N ASP A 315 19.88 -3.74 -1.38
CA ASP A 315 20.33 -4.79 -0.48
C ASP A 315 19.87 -4.55 0.98
N SER A 316 19.54 -3.30 1.33
CA SER A 316 19.03 -2.89 2.64
C SER A 316 17.49 -2.73 2.69
N TRP A 317 16.79 -2.95 1.57
CA TRP A 317 15.33 -2.79 1.50
C TRP A 317 14.58 -3.75 2.42
N ASP A 318 14.97 -5.02 2.46
CA ASP A 318 14.29 -6.03 3.28
C ASP A 318 14.34 -5.63 4.77
N ALA A 319 15.49 -5.11 5.25
CA ALA A 319 15.65 -4.64 6.62
C ALA A 319 14.81 -3.37 6.91
N ALA A 320 14.71 -2.45 5.95
CA ALA A 320 13.86 -1.26 6.08
C ALA A 320 12.36 -1.64 6.14
N ILE A 321 11.93 -2.59 5.29
CA ILE A 321 10.55 -3.11 5.25
C ILE A 321 10.20 -3.78 6.58
N GLU A 322 11.10 -4.61 7.11
CA GLU A 322 10.90 -5.27 8.40
C GLU A 322 10.69 -4.24 9.54
N GLN A 323 11.54 -3.21 9.63
CA GLN A 323 11.42 -2.16 10.63
C GLN A 323 10.09 -1.39 10.48
N TRP A 324 9.70 -1.06 9.26
CA TRP A 324 8.42 -0.40 8.98
C TRP A 324 7.21 -1.27 9.37
N MET A 325 7.23 -2.57 9.06
CA MET A 325 6.17 -3.50 9.44
C MET A 325 6.09 -3.68 10.97
N LEU A 326 7.23 -3.78 11.66
CA LEU A 326 7.29 -3.84 13.12
C LEU A 326 6.67 -2.59 13.74
N GLN A 327 6.99 -1.41 13.21
CA GLN A 327 6.40 -0.16 13.67
C GLN A 327 4.89 -0.11 13.39
N ALA A 328 4.44 -0.45 12.20
CA ALA A 328 3.02 -0.50 11.86
C ALA A 328 2.25 -1.40 12.82
N ARG A 329 2.77 -2.61 13.07
CA ARG A 329 2.19 -3.57 14.02
C ARG A 329 2.19 -3.05 15.46
N SER A 330 3.22 -2.30 15.87
CA SER A 330 3.28 -1.72 17.23
C SER A 330 2.18 -0.70 17.51
N TYR A 331 1.67 -0.05 16.46
CA TYR A 331 0.55 0.89 16.53
C TYR A 331 -0.80 0.26 16.10
N GLY A 332 -0.82 -1.01 15.70
CA GLY A 332 -2.00 -1.70 15.19
C GLY A 332 -2.49 -1.15 13.86
N TRP A 333 -1.58 -0.62 13.07
CA TRP A 333 -1.87 -0.21 11.70
C TRP A 333 -1.67 -1.37 10.73
N VAL A 334 -2.48 -1.41 9.71
CA VAL A 334 -2.32 -2.32 8.57
C VAL A 334 -1.26 -1.73 7.65
N PRO A 335 -0.13 -2.41 7.41
CA PRO A 335 0.88 -1.94 6.48
C PRO A 335 0.36 -2.06 5.03
N ALA A 336 0.52 -0.98 4.26
CA ALA A 336 0.26 -0.98 2.83
C ALA A 336 1.23 -0.02 2.13
N ALA A 337 1.71 -0.38 0.94
CA ALA A 337 2.56 0.47 0.11
C ALA A 337 1.95 0.65 -1.27
N LEU A 338 1.79 1.92 -1.69
CA LEU A 338 1.17 2.31 -2.96
C LEU A 338 2.22 2.56 -4.03
N SER A 339 1.84 2.31 -5.27
CA SER A 339 2.61 2.70 -6.46
C SER A 339 4.04 2.16 -6.49
N VAL A 340 4.24 0.96 -5.92
CA VAL A 340 5.54 0.31 -5.91
C VAL A 340 5.89 -0.22 -7.30
N SER A 341 7.18 -0.22 -7.64
CA SER A 341 7.69 -0.83 -8.87
C SER A 341 7.65 -2.36 -8.78
N GLU A 342 7.99 -3.05 -9.85
CA GLU A 342 8.14 -4.50 -9.81
C GLU A 342 9.25 -4.96 -8.86
N ALA A 343 10.37 -4.21 -8.78
CA ALA A 343 11.45 -4.50 -7.85
C ALA A 343 11.02 -4.33 -6.39
N GLY A 344 10.34 -3.23 -6.09
CA GLY A 344 9.74 -2.99 -4.77
C GLY A 344 8.68 -4.02 -4.42
N ALA A 345 7.80 -4.38 -5.37
CA ALA A 345 6.78 -5.40 -5.17
C ALA A 345 7.40 -6.75 -4.79
N ARG A 346 8.50 -7.16 -5.42
CA ARG A 346 9.24 -8.37 -5.04
C ARG A 346 9.81 -8.27 -3.62
N ALA A 347 10.36 -7.12 -3.21
CA ALA A 347 10.87 -6.92 -1.87
C ALA A 347 9.75 -6.98 -0.81
N TYR A 348 8.64 -6.28 -1.03
CA TYR A 348 7.48 -6.35 -0.14
C TYR A 348 6.85 -7.75 -0.09
N ASN A 349 6.87 -8.49 -1.20
CA ASN A 349 6.37 -9.87 -1.24
C ASN A 349 7.25 -10.83 -0.42
N ARG A 350 8.59 -10.67 -0.47
CA ARG A 350 9.51 -11.44 0.40
C ARG A 350 9.22 -11.20 1.88
N ALA A 351 8.80 -10.00 2.25
CA ALA A 351 8.37 -9.66 3.60
C ALA A 351 6.97 -10.19 3.98
N GLY A 352 6.28 -10.88 3.06
CA GLY A 352 4.99 -11.54 3.30
C GLY A 352 3.76 -10.69 2.96
N LEU A 353 3.91 -9.58 2.23
CA LEU A 353 2.79 -8.80 1.73
C LEU A 353 2.26 -9.38 0.41
N SER A 354 0.95 -9.30 0.22
CA SER A 354 0.30 -9.63 -1.06
C SER A 354 0.43 -8.48 -2.03
N ILE A 355 0.68 -8.79 -3.29
CA ILE A 355 0.90 -7.83 -4.35
C ILE A 355 -0.29 -7.82 -5.30
N ILE A 356 -0.80 -6.63 -5.59
CA ILE A 356 -1.93 -6.41 -6.50
C ILE A 356 -1.53 -5.31 -7.49
N GLN A 357 -1.63 -5.57 -8.77
CA GLN A 357 -1.40 -4.54 -9.78
C GLN A 357 -2.50 -3.48 -9.69
N MET A 358 -2.11 -2.22 -9.52
CA MET A 358 -3.06 -1.12 -9.36
C MET A 358 -3.11 -0.16 -10.55
N GLY A 359 -2.14 -0.22 -11.44
CA GLY A 359 -2.09 0.62 -12.62
C GLY A 359 -0.77 0.52 -13.36
N GLU A 360 -0.57 1.45 -14.28
CA GLU A 360 0.62 1.52 -15.13
C GLU A 360 1.10 2.97 -15.23
N GLU A 361 2.39 3.15 -15.20
CA GLU A 361 3.07 4.42 -15.36
C GLU A 361 3.44 4.66 -16.82
N ALA A 362 3.20 5.87 -17.31
CA ALA A 362 3.55 6.28 -18.64
C ALA A 362 4.97 6.88 -18.66
N VAL A 363 5.95 6.15 -19.19
CA VAL A 363 7.34 6.58 -19.32
C VAL A 363 7.65 6.88 -20.79
N LEU A 364 8.20 8.05 -21.05
CA LEU A 364 8.72 8.46 -22.37
C LEU A 364 10.23 8.33 -22.38
N GLU A 365 10.76 7.61 -23.37
CA GLU A 365 12.19 7.49 -23.60
C GLU A 365 12.62 8.50 -24.70
N VAL A 366 13.58 9.36 -24.36
CA VAL A 366 14.00 10.47 -25.25
C VAL A 366 14.53 9.95 -26.58
N ASP A 367 15.34 8.90 -26.55
CA ASP A 367 15.97 8.32 -27.75
C ASP A 367 14.97 7.67 -28.71
N ARG A 368 13.77 7.33 -28.21
CA ARG A 368 12.69 6.70 -29.00
C ARG A 368 11.57 7.66 -29.37
N PHE A 369 11.54 8.83 -28.77
CA PHE A 369 10.47 9.79 -29.00
C PHE A 369 10.63 10.47 -30.35
N THR A 370 9.60 10.37 -31.20
CA THR A 370 9.56 11.07 -32.48
C THR A 370 8.12 11.46 -32.82
N LEU A 371 7.93 12.71 -33.24
CA LEU A 371 6.62 13.17 -33.72
C LEU A 371 6.29 12.67 -35.14
N ASN A 372 7.23 12.00 -35.82
CA ASN A 372 7.03 11.54 -37.21
C ASN A 372 6.27 10.21 -37.29
N ASP A 373 6.15 9.47 -36.19
CA ASP A 373 5.36 8.25 -36.13
C ASP A 373 3.88 8.52 -36.43
N THR A 374 3.21 7.55 -37.07
CA THR A 374 1.77 7.60 -37.35
C THR A 374 0.93 7.64 -36.09
N SER A 375 1.35 6.95 -35.04
CA SER A 375 0.71 6.95 -33.70
C SER A 375 0.70 8.35 -33.07
N MET A 376 1.69 9.19 -33.40
CA MET A 376 1.87 10.54 -32.86
C MET A 376 1.14 11.64 -33.67
N LEU A 377 0.38 11.26 -34.70
CA LEU A 377 -0.36 12.22 -35.53
C LEU A 377 -1.24 13.21 -34.73
N PRO A 378 -2.01 12.78 -33.73
CA PRO A 378 -2.82 13.70 -32.92
C PRO A 378 -1.96 14.71 -32.13
N VAL A 379 -0.82 14.26 -31.57
CA VAL A 379 0.12 15.13 -30.83
C VAL A 379 0.77 16.13 -31.79
N ARG A 380 1.26 15.66 -32.94
CA ARG A 380 1.86 16.51 -33.96
C ARG A 380 0.91 17.60 -34.43
N GLN A 381 -0.36 17.25 -34.67
CA GLN A 381 -1.38 18.25 -35.08
C GLN A 381 -1.65 19.27 -33.95
N ALA A 382 -1.70 18.84 -32.70
CA ALA A 382 -1.85 19.73 -31.55
C ALA A 382 -0.65 20.69 -31.42
N VAL A 383 0.57 20.15 -31.48
CA VAL A 383 1.82 20.92 -31.46
C VAL A 383 1.85 21.97 -32.55
N GLN A 384 1.56 21.58 -33.81
CA GLN A 384 1.55 22.52 -34.95
C GLN A 384 0.49 23.64 -34.81
N ARG A 385 -0.70 23.30 -34.29
CA ARG A 385 -1.77 24.26 -34.07
C ARG A 385 -1.35 25.31 -33.04
N VAL A 386 -0.82 24.86 -31.88
CA VAL A 386 -0.41 25.77 -30.80
C VAL A 386 0.77 26.63 -31.25
N ARG A 387 1.78 26.03 -31.93
CA ARG A 387 2.94 26.76 -32.48
C ARG A 387 2.51 27.84 -33.53
N ARG A 388 1.55 27.53 -34.41
CA ARG A 388 0.99 28.51 -35.34
C ARG A 388 0.22 29.64 -34.65
N GLY A 389 -0.33 29.38 -33.46
CA GLY A 389 -0.98 30.39 -32.64
C GLY A 389 -0.01 31.28 -31.85
N GLY A 390 1.28 31.32 -32.19
CA GLY A 390 2.29 32.19 -31.59
C GLY A 390 2.78 31.79 -30.18
N TYR A 391 2.33 30.64 -29.69
CA TYR A 391 2.75 30.19 -28.35
C TYR A 391 4.19 29.65 -28.35
N THR A 392 4.91 29.94 -27.28
CA THR A 392 6.29 29.51 -27.04
C THR A 392 6.41 28.68 -25.78
N VAL A 393 7.45 27.84 -25.70
CA VAL A 393 7.77 27.03 -24.50
C VAL A 393 9.13 27.42 -23.97
N GLN A 394 9.24 27.63 -22.68
CA GLN A 394 10.50 27.85 -21.97
C GLN A 394 10.71 26.73 -20.96
N MET A 395 11.96 26.29 -20.83
CA MET A 395 12.38 25.29 -19.85
C MET A 395 13.49 25.89 -19.02
N ARG A 396 13.33 25.80 -17.70
CA ARG A 396 14.29 26.31 -16.76
C ARG A 396 14.30 25.44 -15.49
N ARG A 397 15.46 25.37 -14.85
CA ARG A 397 15.51 24.82 -13.48
C ARG A 397 14.93 25.84 -12.50
N PHE A 398 14.33 25.39 -11.40
CA PHE A 398 13.86 26.30 -10.36
C PHE A 398 15.00 27.14 -9.76
N ALA A 399 16.24 26.63 -9.77
CA ALA A 399 17.43 27.38 -9.39
C ALA A 399 17.68 28.64 -10.25
N GLU A 400 17.24 28.64 -11.51
CA GLU A 400 17.47 29.71 -12.49
C GLU A 400 16.37 30.80 -12.44
N LEU A 401 15.32 30.57 -11.66
CA LEU A 401 14.22 31.52 -11.48
C LEU A 401 14.60 32.56 -10.43
N ASP A 402 14.35 33.82 -10.72
CA ASP A 402 14.39 34.88 -9.71
C ASP A 402 13.17 34.78 -8.77
N GLU A 403 13.17 35.52 -7.69
CA GLU A 403 12.13 35.45 -6.66
C GLU A 403 10.75 35.87 -7.20
N GLN A 404 10.71 36.88 -8.08
CA GLN A 404 9.46 37.36 -8.69
C GLN A 404 8.87 36.28 -9.61
N GLN A 405 9.68 35.62 -10.40
CA GLN A 405 9.26 34.51 -11.26
C GLN A 405 8.75 33.30 -10.46
N ARG A 406 9.43 32.95 -9.36
CA ARG A 406 8.99 31.90 -8.46
C ARG A 406 7.65 32.19 -7.82
N GLN A 407 7.45 33.43 -7.38
CA GLN A 407 6.18 33.87 -6.81
C GLN A 407 5.07 33.82 -7.86
N GLN A 408 5.31 34.28 -9.09
CA GLN A 408 4.34 34.20 -10.18
C GLN A 408 3.96 32.76 -10.52
N VAL A 409 4.91 31.83 -10.52
CA VAL A 409 4.63 30.39 -10.73
C VAL A 409 3.72 29.87 -9.62
N ALA A 410 4.00 30.18 -8.36
CA ALA A 410 3.19 29.76 -7.23
C ALA A 410 1.77 30.31 -7.26
N GLU A 411 1.63 31.60 -7.62
CA GLU A 411 0.33 32.27 -7.81
C GLU A 411 -0.47 31.60 -8.93
N ASN A 412 0.13 31.40 -10.10
CA ASN A 412 -0.52 30.72 -11.22
C ASN A 412 -1.00 29.32 -10.86
N ILE A 413 -0.19 28.52 -10.15
CA ILE A 413 -0.57 27.20 -9.67
C ILE A 413 -1.79 27.29 -8.74
N SER A 414 -1.79 28.26 -7.83
CA SER A 414 -2.89 28.48 -6.88
C SER A 414 -4.18 28.90 -7.61
N VAL A 415 -4.10 29.85 -8.52
CA VAL A 415 -5.25 30.36 -9.29
C VAL A 415 -5.83 29.26 -10.19
N TRP A 416 -4.98 28.57 -10.95
CA TRP A 416 -5.41 27.51 -11.89
C TRP A 416 -5.84 26.22 -11.20
N ARG A 417 -5.66 26.10 -9.90
CA ARG A 417 -6.21 25.02 -9.08
C ARG A 417 -7.72 25.15 -8.86
N HIS A 418 -8.29 26.35 -9.00
CA HIS A 418 -9.72 26.63 -8.82
C HIS A 418 -10.30 26.08 -7.50
N GLY A 419 -9.57 26.20 -6.39
CA GLY A 419 -10.02 25.73 -5.07
C GLY A 419 -10.07 24.19 -4.90
N ARG A 420 -9.66 23.42 -5.89
CA ARG A 420 -9.61 21.95 -5.79
C ARG A 420 -8.51 21.51 -4.81
N VAL A 421 -8.76 20.39 -4.11
CA VAL A 421 -7.76 19.78 -3.24
C VAL A 421 -6.59 19.28 -4.07
N GLU A 422 -5.37 19.51 -3.61
CA GLU A 422 -4.17 18.96 -4.21
C GLU A 422 -4.19 17.44 -4.13
N ARG A 423 -3.98 16.77 -5.25
CA ARG A 423 -3.99 15.31 -5.36
C ARG A 423 -2.56 14.79 -5.45
N GLY A 424 -2.35 13.57 -5.00
CA GLY A 424 -1.13 12.83 -5.19
C GLY A 424 -0.29 12.69 -3.91
N PHE A 425 -0.55 11.65 -3.13
CA PHE A 425 0.32 11.24 -2.02
C PHE A 425 1.58 10.55 -2.51
N SER A 426 1.46 9.74 -3.55
CA SER A 426 2.55 8.94 -4.11
C SER A 426 3.30 9.62 -5.26
N MET A 427 2.70 10.63 -5.90
CA MET A 427 3.19 11.18 -7.16
C MET A 427 3.09 12.70 -7.28
N ALA A 428 3.04 13.44 -6.17
CA ALA A 428 3.15 14.89 -6.16
C ALA A 428 3.79 15.37 -4.86
N LEU A 429 4.64 16.41 -4.93
CA LEU A 429 5.30 16.98 -3.76
C LEU A 429 4.32 17.78 -2.89
N ASN A 430 3.29 18.32 -3.49
CA ASN A 430 2.32 19.22 -2.85
C ASN A 430 2.96 20.51 -2.32
N ARG A 431 4.09 20.90 -2.88
CA ARG A 431 4.78 22.15 -2.62
C ARG A 431 5.46 22.66 -3.88
N VAL A 432 5.51 23.95 -4.03
CA VAL A 432 6.18 24.63 -5.14
C VAL A 432 6.98 25.79 -4.56
N ASN A 433 8.06 26.14 -5.22
CA ASN A 433 8.94 27.23 -4.79
C ASN A 433 9.76 26.95 -3.52
N ASP A 434 9.99 25.67 -3.18
CA ASP A 434 10.85 25.32 -2.06
C ASP A 434 12.33 25.35 -2.51
N PRO A 435 13.21 26.10 -1.82
CA PRO A 435 14.64 26.15 -2.17
C PRO A 435 15.33 24.77 -2.18
N ALA A 436 14.81 23.81 -1.43
CA ALA A 436 15.33 22.44 -1.41
C ALA A 436 15.06 21.67 -2.71
N ASP A 437 14.12 22.11 -3.54
CA ASP A 437 13.76 21.48 -4.81
C ASP A 437 14.29 22.24 -6.03
N SER A 438 15.37 22.98 -5.85
CA SER A 438 16.01 23.84 -6.87
C SER A 438 16.42 23.12 -8.15
N SER A 439 16.68 21.81 -8.10
CA SER A 439 17.02 20.96 -9.26
C SER A 439 15.78 20.54 -10.10
N SER A 440 14.57 20.81 -9.64
CA SER A 440 13.35 20.56 -10.40
C SER A 440 13.28 21.42 -11.66
N VAL A 441 12.61 20.93 -12.70
CA VAL A 441 12.50 21.59 -14.00
C VAL A 441 11.08 22.13 -14.21
N LEU A 442 10.99 23.42 -14.50
CA LEU A 442 9.78 24.08 -14.94
C LEU A 442 9.73 24.13 -16.47
N VAL A 443 8.64 23.65 -17.04
CA VAL A 443 8.27 23.83 -18.44
C VAL A 443 7.08 24.76 -18.48
N SER A 444 7.19 25.91 -19.07
CA SER A 444 6.11 26.91 -19.13
C SER A 444 5.80 27.30 -20.57
N ALA A 445 4.50 27.41 -20.87
CA ALA A 445 4.02 27.90 -22.15
C ALA A 445 3.57 29.35 -22.02
N HIS A 446 3.94 30.18 -22.99
CA HIS A 446 3.65 31.61 -23.02
C HIS A 446 2.93 31.97 -24.34
N ASP A 447 2.04 32.92 -24.25
CA ASP A 447 1.36 33.51 -25.42
C ASP A 447 2.25 34.52 -26.15
N GLU A 448 1.72 35.14 -27.21
CA GLU A 448 2.42 36.21 -28.00
C GLU A 448 2.79 37.44 -27.15
N ALA A 449 2.04 37.70 -26.09
CA ALA A 449 2.32 38.80 -25.15
C ALA A 449 3.38 38.43 -24.08
N GLY A 450 3.89 37.19 -24.10
CA GLY A 450 4.83 36.67 -23.12
C GLY A 450 4.20 36.26 -21.78
N GLN A 451 2.88 36.20 -21.71
CA GLN A 451 2.16 35.77 -20.50
C GLN A 451 2.14 34.26 -20.38
N MET A 452 2.42 33.75 -19.18
CA MET A 452 2.38 32.31 -18.91
C MET A 452 0.92 31.83 -18.95
N VAL A 453 0.62 30.83 -19.80
CA VAL A 453 -0.73 30.26 -19.98
C VAL A 453 -0.83 28.80 -19.48
N ALA A 454 0.29 28.11 -19.36
CA ALA A 454 0.34 26.76 -18.80
C ALA A 454 1.72 26.46 -18.23
N LEU A 455 1.80 25.50 -17.32
CA LEU A 455 3.04 25.03 -16.75
C LEU A 455 3.01 23.54 -16.40
N LEU A 456 4.16 22.90 -16.51
CA LEU A 456 4.48 21.59 -15.98
C LEU A 456 5.70 21.72 -15.07
N SER A 457 5.66 21.07 -13.91
CA SER A 457 6.81 20.93 -13.03
C SER A 457 7.23 19.49 -12.98
N PHE A 458 8.53 19.26 -13.08
CA PHE A 458 9.13 17.94 -13.01
C PHE A 458 10.16 17.88 -11.91
N VAL A 459 10.15 16.80 -11.13
CA VAL A 459 11.16 16.51 -10.12
C VAL A 459 12.21 15.55 -10.70
N PRO A 460 13.44 15.53 -10.13
CA PRO A 460 14.49 14.62 -10.59
C PRO A 460 14.10 13.14 -10.40
N TRP A 461 14.43 12.33 -11.38
CA TRP A 461 14.44 10.88 -11.32
C TRP A 461 15.87 10.38 -11.59
N GLY A 462 16.67 10.38 -10.52
CA GLY A 462 18.11 10.22 -10.65
C GLY A 462 18.75 11.35 -11.49
N PRO A 463 19.95 11.14 -12.02
CA PRO A 463 20.68 12.18 -12.78
C PRO A 463 20.14 12.41 -14.18
N THR A 464 19.45 11.44 -14.79
CA THR A 464 19.07 11.47 -16.21
C THR A 464 17.58 11.30 -16.46
N GLY A 465 16.75 11.37 -15.43
CA GLY A 465 15.30 11.24 -15.56
C GLY A 465 14.54 12.41 -14.92
N LEU A 466 13.30 12.59 -15.37
CA LEU A 466 12.36 13.55 -14.83
C LEU A 466 11.03 12.86 -14.53
N SER A 467 10.38 13.22 -13.44
CA SER A 467 9.02 12.77 -13.10
C SER A 467 8.08 13.95 -12.96
N LEU A 468 6.93 13.89 -13.59
CA LEU A 468 5.92 14.94 -13.54
C LEU A 468 5.41 15.10 -12.09
N ASP A 469 5.41 16.34 -11.60
CA ASP A 469 4.88 16.72 -10.28
C ASP A 469 3.58 17.50 -10.44
N VAL A 470 3.62 18.62 -11.14
CA VAL A 470 2.49 19.54 -11.31
C VAL A 470 2.18 19.73 -12.79
N MET A 471 0.89 19.66 -13.11
CA MET A 471 0.36 20.03 -14.42
C MET A 471 -0.79 21.04 -14.23
N ARG A 472 -0.61 22.26 -14.73
CA ARG A 472 -1.63 23.32 -14.63
C ARG A 472 -1.71 24.12 -15.93
N ARG A 473 -2.90 24.59 -16.24
CA ARG A 473 -3.13 25.50 -17.34
C ARG A 473 -4.20 26.53 -17.00
N SER A 474 -4.12 27.71 -17.59
CA SER A 474 -5.20 28.68 -17.60
C SER A 474 -6.45 28.11 -18.29
N PRO A 475 -7.66 28.51 -17.87
CA PRO A 475 -8.89 28.21 -18.62
C PRO A 475 -8.85 28.70 -20.08
N GLU A 476 -8.14 29.78 -20.36
CA GLU A 476 -7.98 30.42 -21.64
C GLU A 476 -6.90 29.78 -22.54
N ALA A 477 -6.08 28.88 -21.94
CA ALA A 477 -5.02 28.19 -22.66
C ALA A 477 -5.58 27.34 -23.82
N PRO A 478 -4.91 27.36 -25.01
CA PRO A 478 -5.39 26.64 -26.18
C PRO A 478 -5.42 25.13 -25.97
N ASN A 479 -6.36 24.45 -26.61
CA ASN A 479 -6.37 22.99 -26.62
C ASN A 479 -5.12 22.46 -27.32
N GLY A 480 -4.40 21.57 -26.62
CA GLY A 480 -3.13 21.00 -27.11
C GLY A 480 -1.89 21.66 -26.52
N VAL A 481 -2.03 22.67 -25.63
CA VAL A 481 -0.87 23.32 -24.99
C VAL A 481 -0.03 22.36 -24.16
N VAL A 482 -0.66 21.40 -23.48
CA VAL A 482 0.06 20.40 -22.67
C VAL A 482 0.83 19.44 -23.57
N GLU A 483 0.21 18.98 -24.67
CA GLU A 483 0.87 18.18 -25.69
C GLU A 483 2.07 18.93 -26.30
N PHE A 484 1.91 20.22 -26.54
CA PHE A 484 2.99 21.06 -27.04
C PHE A 484 4.16 21.16 -26.05
N MET A 485 3.87 21.35 -24.75
CA MET A 485 4.88 21.44 -23.72
C MET A 485 5.63 20.13 -23.53
N VAL A 486 4.92 18.98 -23.49
CA VAL A 486 5.55 17.66 -23.39
C VAL A 486 6.42 17.37 -24.62
N ALA A 487 5.91 17.63 -25.82
CA ALA A 487 6.69 17.45 -27.05
C ALA A 487 7.95 18.33 -27.06
N SER A 488 7.83 19.61 -26.69
CA SER A 488 8.96 20.53 -26.60
C SER A 488 9.98 20.09 -25.55
N LEU A 489 9.54 19.56 -24.42
CA LEU A 489 10.43 18.96 -23.42
C LEU A 489 11.20 17.78 -24.03
N MET A 490 10.53 16.86 -24.71
CA MET A 490 11.17 15.69 -25.32
C MET A 490 12.15 16.04 -26.42
N GLU A 491 11.85 17.07 -27.24
CA GLU A 491 12.74 17.59 -28.29
C GLU A 491 14.05 18.17 -27.70
N GLN A 492 13.99 18.76 -26.51
CA GLN A 492 15.13 19.42 -25.86
C GLN A 492 15.76 18.59 -24.73
N ALA A 493 15.15 17.48 -24.32
CA ALA A 493 15.55 16.69 -23.17
C ALA A 493 17.00 16.20 -23.25
N ALA A 494 17.47 15.80 -24.44
CA ALA A 494 18.84 15.35 -24.64
C ALA A 494 19.87 16.45 -24.31
N SER A 495 19.61 17.72 -24.65
CA SER A 495 20.48 18.86 -24.33
C SER A 495 20.54 19.15 -22.82
N LEU A 496 19.52 18.73 -22.05
CA LEU A 496 19.45 18.82 -20.59
C LEU A 496 20.06 17.59 -19.90
N GLY A 497 20.61 16.63 -20.65
CA GLY A 497 21.10 15.35 -20.13
C GLY A 497 19.98 14.38 -19.69
N VAL A 498 18.73 14.65 -20.08
CA VAL A 498 17.58 13.84 -19.73
C VAL A 498 17.39 12.73 -20.77
N ARG A 499 17.21 11.49 -20.33
CA ARG A 499 16.98 10.32 -21.20
C ARG A 499 15.56 9.76 -21.10
N ARG A 500 14.86 10.02 -19.98
CA ARG A 500 13.52 9.49 -19.73
C ARG A 500 12.67 10.47 -18.93
N VAL A 501 11.40 10.48 -19.25
CA VAL A 501 10.41 11.36 -18.59
C VAL A 501 9.20 10.53 -18.19
N SER A 502 8.85 10.53 -16.91
CA SER A 502 7.61 9.95 -16.41
C SER A 502 6.49 10.98 -16.44
N LEU A 503 5.37 10.62 -17.04
CA LEU A 503 4.12 11.38 -17.00
C LEU A 503 3.19 10.95 -15.87
N ASN A 504 3.74 10.26 -14.86
CA ASN A 504 3.03 9.63 -13.76
C ASN A 504 2.14 8.44 -14.16
N PHE A 505 1.53 7.81 -13.17
CA PHE A 505 0.80 6.58 -13.42
C PHE A 505 -0.72 6.78 -13.49
N ALA A 506 -1.36 5.97 -14.34
CA ALA A 506 -2.80 5.91 -14.49
C ALA A 506 -3.34 4.70 -13.71
N MET A 507 -4.12 4.95 -12.66
CA MET A 507 -4.77 3.89 -11.89
C MET A 507 -5.76 3.14 -12.75
N PHE A 508 -5.77 1.80 -12.63
CA PHE A 508 -6.77 0.90 -13.23
C PHE A 508 -6.89 0.96 -14.76
N GLY A 509 -5.88 1.46 -15.49
CA GLY A 509 -5.89 1.55 -16.96
C GLY A 509 -6.20 0.19 -17.60
N HIS A 510 -5.53 -0.87 -17.18
CA HIS A 510 -5.71 -2.23 -17.66
C HIS A 510 -7.14 -2.80 -17.44
N ILE A 511 -7.86 -2.38 -16.38
CA ILE A 511 -9.25 -2.82 -16.14
C ILE A 511 -10.20 -2.20 -17.17
N PHE A 512 -9.96 -0.96 -17.57
CA PHE A 512 -10.75 -0.31 -18.60
C PHE A 512 -10.52 -0.96 -19.96
N GLU A 513 -9.27 -1.29 -20.30
CA GLU A 513 -8.96 -2.01 -21.55
C GLU A 513 -9.52 -3.42 -21.57
N ALA A 514 -9.36 -4.19 -20.48
CA ALA A 514 -9.89 -5.54 -20.39
C ALA A 514 -11.43 -5.58 -20.47
N ALA A 515 -12.11 -4.53 -20.05
CA ALA A 515 -13.56 -4.44 -20.14
C ALA A 515 -14.07 -4.07 -21.54
N ASP A 516 -13.27 -3.33 -22.31
CA ASP A 516 -13.59 -2.90 -23.68
C ASP A 516 -13.23 -4.00 -24.71
N GLN A 517 -12.52 -5.08 -24.30
CA GLN A 517 -12.20 -6.20 -25.18
C GLN A 517 -13.42 -7.07 -25.51
N VAL A 518 -13.47 -7.61 -26.73
CA VAL A 518 -14.49 -8.56 -27.16
C VAL A 518 -14.32 -9.85 -26.38
N GLY A 519 -15.36 -10.29 -25.65
CA GLY A 519 -15.31 -11.48 -24.79
C GLY A 519 -14.95 -11.20 -23.32
N ALA A 520 -14.92 -9.94 -22.89
CA ALA A 520 -14.66 -9.57 -21.49
C ALA A 520 -15.54 -10.34 -20.51
N SER A 521 -14.94 -10.83 -19.41
CA SER A 521 -15.67 -11.57 -18.38
C SER A 521 -16.75 -10.72 -17.71
N ALA A 522 -17.80 -11.38 -17.17
CA ALA A 522 -18.85 -10.68 -16.43
C ALA A 522 -18.28 -9.88 -15.24
N TRP A 523 -17.21 -10.38 -14.61
CA TRP A 523 -16.49 -9.73 -13.53
C TRP A 523 -15.77 -8.44 -14.01
N ASN A 524 -15.07 -8.49 -15.13
CA ASN A 524 -14.39 -7.31 -15.69
C ASN A 524 -15.40 -6.22 -16.08
N ARG A 525 -16.54 -6.61 -16.65
CA ARG A 525 -17.64 -5.67 -16.96
C ARG A 525 -18.28 -5.08 -15.71
N PHE A 526 -18.47 -5.89 -14.64
CA PHE A 526 -18.98 -5.40 -13.37
C PHE A 526 -17.98 -4.47 -12.69
N ALA A 527 -16.71 -4.85 -12.61
CA ALA A 527 -15.63 -4.05 -12.06
C ALA A 527 -15.48 -2.71 -12.82
N SER A 528 -15.52 -2.74 -14.15
CA SER A 528 -15.47 -1.52 -14.99
C SER A 528 -16.69 -0.63 -14.78
N ARG A 529 -17.90 -1.18 -14.62
CA ARG A 529 -19.12 -0.38 -14.31
C ARG A 529 -19.02 0.27 -12.93
N SER A 530 -18.57 -0.46 -11.93
CA SER A 530 -18.37 0.05 -10.56
C SER A 530 -17.28 1.13 -10.54
N LEU A 531 -16.17 0.93 -11.24
CA LEU A 531 -15.14 1.94 -11.47
C LEU A 531 -15.61 3.09 -12.36
N GLY A 532 -16.53 2.87 -13.29
CA GLY A 532 -17.13 3.90 -14.14
C GLY A 532 -17.93 4.93 -13.36
N VAL A 533 -18.59 4.51 -12.27
CA VAL A 533 -19.21 5.44 -11.31
C VAL A 533 -18.12 6.26 -10.60
N LEU A 534 -17.02 5.61 -10.21
CA LEU A 534 -15.87 6.24 -9.57
C LEU A 534 -15.09 7.16 -10.54
N ASP A 535 -14.95 6.77 -11.81
CA ASP A 535 -14.28 7.54 -12.88
C ASP A 535 -14.93 8.89 -13.14
N ARG A 536 -16.27 8.99 -12.95
CA ARG A 536 -17.00 10.25 -13.04
C ARG A 536 -16.50 11.29 -12.02
N PHE A 537 -15.99 10.82 -10.87
CA PHE A 537 -15.38 11.65 -9.82
C PHE A 537 -13.87 11.80 -9.96
N LEU A 538 -13.16 10.78 -10.48
CA LEU A 538 -11.71 10.67 -10.41
C LEU A 538 -10.98 11.08 -11.69
N GLN A 539 -11.66 11.19 -12.82
CA GLN A 539 -11.10 11.55 -14.15
C GLN A 539 -9.95 10.62 -14.61
N LEU A 540 -9.92 9.37 -14.13
CA LEU A 540 -8.85 8.41 -14.40
C LEU A 540 -8.72 8.06 -15.88
N ARG A 541 -9.85 7.84 -16.55
CA ARG A 541 -9.90 7.55 -17.99
C ARG A 541 -9.32 8.68 -18.85
N ARG A 542 -9.50 9.94 -18.43
CA ARG A 542 -8.99 11.10 -19.15
C ARG A 542 -7.47 11.17 -19.09
N LEU A 543 -6.90 10.90 -17.93
CA LEU A 543 -5.44 10.86 -17.73
C LEU A 543 -4.82 9.72 -18.55
N TYR A 544 -5.39 8.52 -18.48
CA TYR A 544 -4.93 7.38 -19.27
C TYR A 544 -4.94 7.67 -20.77
N ARG A 545 -6.07 8.18 -21.31
CA ARG A 545 -6.21 8.57 -22.73
C ARG A 545 -5.28 9.70 -23.12
N PHE A 546 -4.98 10.61 -22.21
CA PHE A 546 -4.01 11.68 -22.45
C PHE A 546 -2.61 11.09 -22.62
N ASN A 547 -2.18 10.22 -21.69
CA ASN A 547 -0.86 9.60 -21.74
C ASN A 547 -0.69 8.70 -22.97
N LEU A 548 -1.73 7.96 -23.35
CA LEU A 548 -1.73 7.06 -24.51
C LEU A 548 -1.36 7.79 -25.82
N LYS A 549 -1.65 9.07 -25.96
CA LYS A 549 -1.32 9.86 -27.16
C LYS A 549 0.18 9.93 -27.44
N PHE A 550 1.01 9.78 -26.41
CA PHE A 550 2.47 9.87 -26.53
C PHE A 550 3.16 8.52 -26.77
N ALA A 551 2.38 7.45 -26.99
CA ALA A 551 2.88 6.09 -27.16
C ALA A 551 3.95 5.70 -26.09
N PRO A 552 3.64 5.86 -24.78
CA PRO A 552 4.62 5.65 -23.74
C PRO A 552 4.97 4.18 -23.57
N LEU A 553 6.11 3.90 -22.95
CA LEU A 553 6.38 2.62 -22.32
C LEU A 553 5.53 2.53 -21.05
N TRP A 554 4.64 1.55 -20.97
CA TRP A 554 3.81 1.31 -19.81
C TRP A 554 4.57 0.44 -18.80
N VAL A 555 4.81 0.98 -17.61
CA VAL A 555 5.51 0.31 -16.51
C VAL A 555 4.50 -0.03 -15.42
N PRO A 556 4.33 -1.32 -15.06
CA PRO A 556 3.33 -1.71 -14.06
C PRO A 556 3.67 -1.16 -12.68
N ARG A 557 2.62 -0.72 -11.95
CA ARG A 557 2.69 -0.26 -10.57
C ARG A 557 1.76 -1.07 -9.69
N PHE A 558 2.22 -1.37 -8.48
CA PHE A 558 1.58 -2.33 -7.59
C PHE A 558 1.20 -1.71 -6.25
N LEU A 559 0.21 -2.32 -5.62
CA LEU A 559 -0.14 -2.18 -4.22
C LEU A 559 0.40 -3.40 -3.47
N ALA A 560 1.17 -3.17 -2.41
CA ALA A 560 1.57 -4.22 -1.47
C ALA A 560 0.80 -4.05 -0.16
N THR A 561 0.15 -5.10 0.34
CA THR A 561 -0.60 -5.06 1.60
C THR A 561 -0.74 -6.43 2.24
N GLU A 562 -1.04 -6.49 3.54
CA GLU A 562 -1.37 -7.76 4.18
C GLU A 562 -2.66 -8.37 3.59
N PRO A 563 -2.71 -9.70 3.35
CA PRO A 563 -3.91 -10.39 2.87
C PRO A 563 -4.94 -10.49 4.00
N THR A 564 -5.77 -9.46 4.18
CA THR A 564 -6.76 -9.40 5.25
C THR A 564 -8.10 -8.84 4.78
N LEU A 565 -9.14 -9.03 5.61
CA LEU A 565 -10.42 -8.34 5.49
C LEU A 565 -10.29 -6.79 5.53
N ALA A 566 -9.09 -6.27 5.78
CA ALA A 566 -8.79 -4.84 5.85
C ALA A 566 -8.60 -4.17 4.47
N MET A 567 -8.74 -4.89 3.35
CA MET A 567 -8.59 -4.31 1.99
C MET A 567 -9.48 -3.07 1.78
N ALA A 568 -10.72 -3.10 2.30
CA ALA A 568 -11.60 -1.94 2.22
C ALA A 568 -11.01 -0.71 2.93
N ASN A 569 -10.37 -0.91 4.10
CA ASN A 569 -9.71 0.16 4.83
C ASN A 569 -8.48 0.69 4.06
N VAL A 570 -7.73 -0.19 3.39
CA VAL A 570 -6.57 0.19 2.56
C VAL A 570 -7.02 1.03 1.37
N VAL A 571 -8.08 0.62 0.66
CA VAL A 571 -8.66 1.37 -0.46
C VAL A 571 -9.16 2.75 -0.01
N LEU A 572 -9.90 2.82 1.12
CA LEU A 572 -10.36 4.09 1.69
C LEU A 572 -9.19 4.98 2.11
N ALA A 573 -8.20 4.44 2.81
CA ALA A 573 -7.02 5.18 3.25
C ALA A 573 -6.22 5.70 2.05
N SER A 574 -6.07 4.90 0.99
CA SER A 574 -5.42 5.28 -0.25
C SER A 574 -6.17 6.43 -0.94
N GLY A 575 -7.51 6.32 -1.07
CA GLY A 575 -8.34 7.38 -1.62
C GLY A 575 -8.27 8.69 -0.83
N MET A 576 -8.21 8.61 0.51
CA MET A 576 -8.01 9.78 1.36
C MET A 576 -6.59 10.35 1.26
N ALA A 577 -5.57 9.49 1.14
CA ALA A 577 -4.19 9.91 1.01
C ALA A 577 -3.93 10.61 -0.33
N GLU A 578 -4.45 10.04 -1.42
CA GLU A 578 -4.31 10.59 -2.77
C GLU A 578 -5.22 11.80 -3.03
N GLY A 579 -6.09 12.19 -2.08
CA GLY A 579 -6.98 13.35 -2.21
C GLY A 579 -8.22 13.11 -3.08
N PHE A 580 -8.59 11.86 -3.30
CA PHE A 580 -9.85 11.49 -3.99
C PHE A 580 -11.05 11.50 -3.05
N LEU A 581 -10.82 11.20 -1.77
CA LEU A 581 -11.83 11.24 -0.73
C LEU A 581 -11.54 12.38 0.26
N PRO A 582 -12.59 13.02 0.81
CA PRO A 582 -12.40 14.10 1.77
C PRO A 582 -11.66 13.60 3.02
N ASN A 583 -10.58 14.24 3.36
CA ASN A 583 -9.84 13.97 4.58
C ASN A 583 -10.02 15.14 5.56
N LEU A 584 -10.92 15.00 6.51
CA LEU A 584 -11.20 16.01 7.54
C LEU A 584 -9.97 16.36 8.39
N SER A 585 -8.94 15.54 8.33
CA SER A 585 -7.69 15.72 9.07
C SER A 585 -6.58 16.43 8.26
N ALA A 586 -6.75 16.57 6.95
CA ALA A 586 -5.72 17.13 6.06
C ALA A 586 -5.56 18.65 6.22
N ARG A 587 -6.59 19.36 6.66
CA ARG A 587 -6.56 20.84 6.81
C ARG A 587 -5.46 21.38 7.72
N ARG A 588 -4.90 20.56 8.63
CA ARG A 588 -3.82 20.96 9.54
C ARG A 588 -2.40 20.64 9.02
N LEU A 589 -2.27 20.00 7.87
CA LEU A 589 -0.98 19.56 7.31
C LEU A 589 -0.47 20.51 6.20
N GLN A 590 -1.27 21.48 5.77
CA GLN A 590 -0.93 22.39 4.66
C GLN A 590 0.02 23.52 5.05
N ASP A 591 0.23 23.78 6.34
CA ASP A 591 1.05 24.89 6.84
C ASP A 591 2.42 24.42 7.38
N GLN A 592 3.04 23.41 6.77
CA GLN A 592 4.44 23.10 7.12
C GLN A 592 5.36 24.08 6.38
N GLU A 593 5.76 25.11 7.11
CA GLU A 593 6.80 26.05 6.77
C GLU A 593 8.12 25.33 6.42
N GLN A 594 9.00 26.05 5.79
CA GLN A 594 10.35 25.64 5.40
C GLN A 594 11.06 24.91 6.56
N VAL A 595 11.37 23.63 6.36
CA VAL A 595 11.94 22.78 7.42
C VAL A 595 13.46 22.89 7.49
N LEU A 596 14.12 23.13 6.32
CA LEU A 596 15.58 23.20 6.25
C LEU A 596 16.08 24.57 6.68
N SER A 597 17.05 24.58 7.58
CA SER A 597 17.82 25.77 7.96
C SER A 597 18.73 26.22 6.82
N ALA A 598 19.27 27.44 6.92
CA ALA A 598 20.20 27.98 5.93
C ALA A 598 21.44 27.07 5.74
N ASP A 599 21.99 26.54 6.85
CA ASP A 599 23.14 25.63 6.81
C ASP A 599 22.80 24.29 6.16
N GLU A 600 21.61 23.77 6.41
CA GLU A 600 21.12 22.53 5.79
C GLU A 600 20.84 22.71 4.29
N LEU A 601 20.31 23.88 3.89
CA LEU A 601 20.15 24.21 2.47
C LEU A 601 21.48 24.32 1.75
N GLU A 602 22.48 24.91 2.38
CA GLU A 602 23.83 24.99 1.80
C GLU A 602 24.46 23.61 1.68
N ALA A 603 24.33 22.75 2.71
CA ALA A 603 24.78 21.36 2.63
C ALA A 603 24.09 20.61 1.48
N LEU A 604 22.77 20.85 1.28
CA LEU A 604 22.04 20.27 0.17
C LEU A 604 22.52 20.77 -1.19
N ARG A 605 22.81 22.07 -1.33
CA ARG A 605 23.34 22.65 -2.56
C ARG A 605 24.68 22.02 -2.92
N GLN A 606 25.58 21.90 -1.94
CA GLN A 606 26.87 21.24 -2.15
C GLN A 606 26.71 19.76 -2.56
N MET A 607 25.78 19.06 -1.93
CA MET A 607 25.44 17.69 -2.33
C MET A 607 24.93 17.62 -3.77
N GLN A 608 24.08 18.55 -4.21
CA GLN A 608 23.53 18.59 -5.58
C GLN A 608 24.58 18.99 -6.63
N LEU A 609 25.59 19.74 -6.24
CA LEU A 609 26.71 20.14 -7.12
C LEU A 609 27.74 19.01 -7.30
N ALA A 610 27.78 18.02 -6.38
CA ALA A 610 28.65 16.86 -6.55
C ALA A 610 28.31 16.13 -7.85
N THR A 611 29.33 15.86 -8.66
CA THR A 611 29.18 15.11 -9.91
C THR A 611 28.90 13.63 -9.61
N VAL A 612 28.37 12.90 -10.58
CA VAL A 612 28.16 11.44 -10.44
C VAL A 612 29.47 10.70 -10.19
N GLU A 613 30.59 11.27 -10.66
CA GLU A 613 31.95 10.75 -10.45
C GLU A 613 32.40 10.89 -8.99
N ASP A 614 31.87 11.87 -8.25
CA ASP A 614 32.16 12.09 -6.82
C ASP A 614 31.31 11.22 -5.90
N LEU A 615 30.30 10.53 -6.44
CA LEU A 615 29.48 9.62 -5.66
C LEU A 615 30.24 8.31 -5.41
N PRO A 616 30.22 7.78 -4.17
CA PRO A 616 30.82 6.48 -3.90
C PRO A 616 30.18 5.42 -4.80
N GLU A 617 31.00 4.60 -5.43
CA GLU A 617 30.52 3.46 -6.22
C GLU A 617 29.57 2.63 -5.39
N VAL A 618 28.40 2.31 -5.97
CA VAL A 618 27.46 1.38 -5.34
C VAL A 618 28.21 0.08 -5.09
N SER A 619 28.37 -0.27 -3.81
CA SER A 619 29.01 -1.54 -3.41
C SER A 619 28.14 -2.69 -3.91
N ARG A 620 28.49 -3.22 -5.06
CA ARG A 620 27.84 -4.40 -5.65
C ARG A 620 28.55 -5.65 -5.16
N SER A 621 27.79 -6.74 -4.99
CA SER A 621 28.40 -8.03 -4.66
C SER A 621 29.45 -8.42 -5.70
N ASN A 622 30.50 -9.13 -5.29
CA ASN A 622 31.54 -9.60 -6.21
C ASN A 622 30.96 -10.38 -7.40
N GLN A 623 29.88 -11.13 -7.17
CA GLN A 623 29.17 -11.85 -8.21
C GLN A 623 28.50 -10.91 -9.22
N THR A 624 27.85 -9.85 -8.73
CA THR A 624 27.23 -8.83 -9.61
C THR A 624 28.29 -8.09 -10.43
N GLN A 625 29.40 -7.71 -9.81
CA GLN A 625 30.52 -7.05 -10.52
C GLN A 625 31.11 -7.97 -11.60
N HIS A 626 31.26 -9.25 -11.31
CA HIS A 626 31.74 -10.25 -12.25
C HIS A 626 30.84 -10.36 -13.48
N ARG A 627 29.53 -10.50 -13.25
CA ARG A 627 28.53 -10.57 -14.33
C ARG A 627 28.47 -9.29 -15.18
N LEU A 628 28.62 -8.13 -14.57
CA LEU A 628 28.66 -6.86 -15.31
C LEU A 628 29.90 -6.77 -16.23
N ARG A 629 31.07 -7.23 -15.77
CA ARG A 629 32.25 -7.31 -16.63
C ARG A 629 32.05 -8.24 -17.81
N HIS A 630 31.38 -9.39 -17.60
CA HIS A 630 31.04 -10.31 -18.70
C HIS A 630 30.06 -9.66 -19.68
N LEU A 631 29.05 -8.94 -19.18
CA LEU A 631 28.12 -8.16 -20.00
C LEU A 631 28.81 -7.13 -20.86
N GLU A 632 29.74 -6.34 -20.28
CA GLU A 632 30.54 -5.34 -20.99
C GLU A 632 31.45 -5.98 -22.01
N ALA A 633 32.09 -7.12 -21.70
CA ALA A 633 32.92 -7.86 -22.62
C ALA A 633 32.14 -8.40 -23.85
N LEU A 634 30.92 -8.86 -23.65
CA LEU A 634 30.04 -9.30 -24.74
C LEU A 634 29.64 -8.13 -25.63
N ARG A 635 29.26 -6.98 -25.05
CA ARG A 635 28.95 -5.75 -25.80
C ARG A 635 30.15 -5.23 -26.60
N ALA A 636 31.32 -5.19 -25.98
CA ALA A 636 32.56 -4.80 -26.66
C ALA A 636 32.93 -5.74 -27.80
N ALA A 637 32.52 -7.01 -27.72
CA ALA A 637 32.69 -7.97 -28.80
C ALA A 637 31.63 -7.85 -29.92
N GLY A 638 30.68 -6.92 -29.79
CA GLY A 638 29.57 -6.71 -30.74
C GLY A 638 28.40 -7.64 -30.57
N MET A 639 28.31 -8.35 -29.44
CA MET A 639 27.17 -9.18 -29.09
C MET A 639 26.24 -8.40 -28.14
N GLU A 640 25.00 -8.14 -28.57
CA GLU A 640 24.00 -7.56 -27.66
C GLU A 640 23.49 -8.66 -26.71
N PRO A 641 23.69 -8.53 -25.39
CA PRO A 641 23.35 -9.58 -24.43
C PRO A 641 21.83 -9.76 -24.22
N TYR A 642 21.03 -8.77 -24.60
CA TYR A 642 19.56 -8.82 -24.50
C TYR A 642 18.94 -8.45 -25.84
N PRO A 643 19.08 -9.31 -26.86
CA PRO A 643 18.58 -9.00 -28.18
C PRO A 643 17.05 -8.89 -28.19
N LEU A 644 16.52 -7.95 -28.97
CA LEU A 644 15.07 -7.86 -29.17
C LEU A 644 14.57 -9.11 -29.90
N CYS A 645 13.37 -9.58 -29.56
CA CYS A 645 12.71 -10.68 -30.24
C CYS A 645 12.60 -10.38 -31.73
N GLY A 646 13.20 -11.21 -32.57
CA GLY A 646 13.29 -11.00 -34.03
C GLY A 646 14.67 -10.55 -34.55
N SER A 647 15.61 -10.08 -33.70
CA SER A 647 16.98 -9.76 -34.11
C SER A 647 17.92 -10.97 -34.13
N LEU A 648 17.47 -12.14 -33.69
CA LEU A 648 18.22 -13.40 -33.68
C LEU A 648 18.29 -14.01 -35.09
N GLY A 649 18.95 -13.31 -36.01
CA GLY A 649 19.41 -13.90 -37.29
C GLY A 649 18.36 -14.19 -38.35
N GLY A 650 17.32 -13.36 -38.49
CA GLY A 650 16.51 -13.30 -39.75
C GLY A 650 15.68 -14.55 -40.11
N THR A 651 15.56 -15.53 -39.25
CA THR A 651 14.75 -16.74 -39.48
C THR A 651 13.51 -16.71 -38.62
N SER A 652 12.35 -16.99 -39.25
CA SER A 652 11.03 -17.11 -38.61
C SER A 652 10.87 -18.42 -37.80
N ALA A 653 11.98 -19.10 -37.43
CA ALA A 653 11.91 -20.29 -36.59
C ALA A 653 11.53 -19.93 -35.14
N PRO A 654 10.51 -20.58 -34.57
CA PRO A 654 10.14 -20.32 -33.18
C PRO A 654 11.26 -20.78 -32.25
N VAL A 655 11.46 -20.00 -31.18
CA VAL A 655 12.35 -20.39 -30.08
C VAL A 655 11.64 -21.40 -29.22
N LEU A 656 12.20 -22.59 -29.09
CA LEU A 656 11.66 -23.71 -28.31
C LEU A 656 12.18 -23.63 -26.86
N GLY A 657 11.37 -24.06 -25.93
CA GLY A 657 11.81 -24.39 -24.58
C GLY A 657 12.56 -25.75 -24.57
N VAL A 658 13.27 -26.01 -23.47
CA VAL A 658 14.02 -27.27 -23.30
C VAL A 658 13.08 -28.49 -23.40
N LYS A 659 11.90 -28.41 -22.81
CA LYS A 659 10.91 -29.49 -22.82
C LYS A 659 10.41 -29.79 -24.24
N ASP A 660 10.10 -28.77 -25.02
CA ASP A 660 9.59 -28.92 -26.37
C ASP A 660 10.66 -29.51 -27.31
N ALA A 661 11.92 -29.05 -27.14
CA ALA A 661 13.05 -29.61 -27.87
C ALA A 661 13.26 -31.09 -27.55
N LEU A 662 13.16 -31.51 -26.27
CA LEU A 662 13.27 -32.91 -25.87
C LEU A 662 12.12 -33.78 -26.43
N CYS A 663 10.90 -33.25 -26.48
CA CYS A 663 9.79 -33.94 -27.12
C CYS A 663 10.05 -34.24 -28.61
N ILE A 664 10.61 -33.23 -29.33
CA ILE A 664 11.00 -33.40 -30.73
C ILE A 664 12.16 -34.43 -30.87
N PHE A 665 13.17 -34.35 -30.01
CA PHE A 665 14.33 -35.22 -30.02
C PHE A 665 14.03 -36.68 -29.64
N SER A 666 12.89 -36.93 -28.99
CA SER A 666 12.42 -38.24 -28.64
C SER A 666 11.48 -38.87 -29.71
N SER A 667 11.17 -38.13 -30.77
CA SER A 667 10.30 -38.61 -31.85
C SER A 667 11.06 -39.55 -32.81
N GLU A 668 10.37 -40.54 -33.44
CA GLU A 668 10.95 -41.47 -34.39
C GLU A 668 11.49 -40.79 -35.69
N ASN A 669 10.91 -39.60 -36.02
CA ASN A 669 11.31 -38.81 -37.18
C ASN A 669 11.77 -37.43 -36.72
N ILE A 670 13.04 -37.28 -36.34
CA ILE A 670 13.62 -36.00 -35.99
C ILE A 670 13.91 -35.21 -37.29
N PRO A 671 13.32 -34.03 -37.48
CA PRO A 671 13.59 -33.21 -38.66
C PRO A 671 15.09 -32.87 -38.75
N ASN A 672 15.68 -33.05 -39.92
CA ASN A 672 17.07 -32.62 -40.18
C ASN A 672 17.09 -31.11 -40.47
N SER A 673 16.62 -30.33 -39.50
CA SER A 673 16.53 -28.84 -39.55
C SER A 673 17.23 -28.24 -38.35
N GLU A 674 17.55 -26.97 -38.45
CA GLU A 674 18.06 -26.21 -37.28
C GLU A 674 16.93 -25.84 -36.32
N PHE A 675 17.22 -25.98 -35.04
CA PHE A 675 16.33 -25.64 -33.95
C PHE A 675 16.92 -24.42 -33.20
N MET A 676 16.08 -23.56 -32.66
CA MET A 676 16.44 -22.54 -31.70
C MET A 676 15.90 -22.98 -30.34
N VAL A 677 16.77 -23.18 -29.36
CA VAL A 677 16.39 -23.59 -28.01
C VAL A 677 16.89 -22.59 -26.99
N SER A 678 16.00 -22.12 -26.10
CA SER A 678 16.37 -21.23 -25.00
C SER A 678 16.27 -21.99 -23.67
N GLY A 679 17.20 -21.68 -22.74
CA GLY A 679 17.19 -22.26 -21.41
C GLY A 679 18.26 -21.67 -20.50
N ARG A 680 18.13 -21.93 -19.21
CA ARG A 680 19.07 -21.49 -18.19
C ARG A 680 20.25 -22.47 -18.09
N ILE A 681 21.47 -21.97 -18.07
CA ILE A 681 22.68 -22.79 -17.89
C ILE A 681 22.71 -23.35 -16.47
N ARG A 682 22.65 -24.66 -16.33
CA ARG A 682 22.82 -25.42 -15.09
C ARG A 682 24.27 -25.78 -14.83
N ALA A 683 25.03 -26.13 -15.88
CA ALA A 683 26.42 -26.52 -15.80
C ALA A 683 27.15 -26.20 -17.09
N LEU A 684 28.44 -25.83 -16.97
CA LEU A 684 29.36 -25.61 -18.08
C LEU A 684 30.60 -26.48 -17.88
N ARG A 685 31.06 -27.10 -18.97
CA ARG A 685 32.31 -27.88 -18.99
C ARG A 685 33.11 -27.52 -20.23
N ASN A 686 34.28 -26.92 -20.04
CA ASN A 686 35.16 -26.50 -21.13
C ASN A 686 36.30 -27.51 -21.33
N HIS A 687 36.44 -28.01 -22.55
CA HIS A 687 37.48 -28.94 -22.96
C HIS A 687 38.37 -28.35 -24.07
N GLY A 688 38.54 -27.05 -24.05
CA GLY A 688 39.38 -26.30 -24.99
C GLY A 688 38.78 -26.07 -26.37
N GLY A 689 38.58 -27.11 -27.17
CA GLY A 689 37.94 -27.01 -28.50
C GLY A 689 36.43 -27.20 -28.49
N VAL A 690 35.87 -27.62 -27.35
CA VAL A 690 34.45 -27.90 -27.17
C VAL A 690 33.99 -27.44 -25.83
N LEU A 691 32.86 -26.73 -25.78
CA LEU A 691 32.18 -26.30 -24.58
C LEU A 691 30.85 -27.05 -24.49
N PHE A 692 30.65 -27.75 -23.40
CA PHE A 692 29.38 -28.42 -23.08
C PHE A 692 28.59 -27.53 -22.10
N ALA A 693 27.38 -27.17 -22.48
CA ALA A 693 26.43 -26.50 -21.61
C ALA A 693 25.22 -27.42 -21.34
N THR A 694 24.80 -27.50 -20.11
CA THR A 694 23.53 -28.15 -19.76
C THR A 694 22.50 -27.07 -19.52
N LEU A 695 21.50 -26.98 -20.40
CA LEU A 695 20.36 -26.07 -20.22
C LEU A 695 19.28 -26.76 -19.38
N ILE A 696 18.59 -25.97 -18.54
CA ILE A 696 17.48 -26.42 -17.71
C ILE A 696 16.29 -25.47 -17.90
N GLU A 697 15.10 -26.05 -18.02
CA GLU A 697 13.82 -25.36 -18.00
C GLU A 697 12.74 -26.31 -17.50
N GLY A 698 11.87 -25.86 -16.57
CA GLY A 698 10.76 -26.66 -16.04
C GLY A 698 11.15 -27.99 -15.38
N GLY A 699 12.40 -28.14 -14.96
CA GLY A 699 12.95 -29.38 -14.39
C GLY A 699 13.61 -30.32 -15.40
N GLU A 700 13.39 -30.11 -16.70
CA GLU A 700 14.00 -30.86 -17.78
C GLU A 700 15.37 -30.29 -18.15
N THR A 701 16.28 -31.17 -18.66
CA THR A 701 17.63 -30.76 -19.00
C THR A 701 18.03 -31.22 -20.41
N LEU A 702 18.64 -30.30 -21.16
CA LEU A 702 19.17 -30.55 -22.50
C LEU A 702 20.67 -30.24 -22.55
N GLN A 703 21.45 -31.16 -23.09
CA GLN A 703 22.88 -30.90 -23.37
C GLN A 703 23.02 -30.11 -24.67
N VAL A 704 23.83 -29.08 -24.61
CA VAL A 704 24.25 -28.31 -25.79
C VAL A 704 25.75 -28.46 -25.96
N VAL A 705 26.20 -28.65 -27.20
CA VAL A 705 27.59 -28.81 -27.55
C VAL A 705 28.00 -27.64 -28.47
N LEU A 706 28.89 -26.76 -28.01
CA LEU A 706 29.50 -25.74 -28.83
C LEU A 706 30.90 -26.21 -29.26
N GLU A 707 31.06 -26.51 -30.51
CA GLU A 707 32.28 -27.04 -31.08
C GLU A 707 32.98 -25.93 -31.93
N ARG A 708 34.28 -25.78 -31.78
CA ARG A 708 35.08 -24.76 -32.50
C ARG A 708 34.89 -24.82 -34.02
N SER A 709 34.79 -26.01 -34.56
CA SER A 709 34.60 -26.26 -35.99
C SER A 709 33.27 -25.73 -36.54
N LEU A 710 32.22 -25.64 -35.68
CA LEU A 710 30.88 -25.23 -36.07
C LEU A 710 30.51 -23.82 -35.67
N VAL A 711 30.82 -23.41 -34.42
CA VAL A 711 30.51 -22.07 -33.93
C VAL A 711 31.55 -21.03 -34.27
N GLY A 712 32.78 -21.48 -34.58
CA GLY A 712 33.94 -20.62 -34.81
C GLY A 712 34.74 -20.35 -33.53
N GLU A 713 36.01 -19.92 -33.69
CA GLU A 713 36.94 -19.74 -32.58
C GLU A 713 36.52 -18.56 -31.66
N ARG A 714 36.15 -17.43 -32.27
CA ARG A 714 35.76 -16.22 -31.51
C ARG A 714 34.49 -16.41 -30.69
N PRO A 715 33.38 -16.92 -31.23
CA PRO A 715 32.18 -17.20 -30.44
C PRO A 715 32.39 -18.24 -29.35
N LEU A 716 33.18 -19.29 -29.59
CA LEU A 716 33.51 -20.27 -28.54
C LEU A 716 34.32 -19.67 -27.42
N SER A 717 35.32 -18.83 -27.75
CA SER A 717 36.13 -18.11 -26.75
C SER A 717 35.30 -17.15 -25.91
N LEU A 718 34.36 -16.44 -26.54
CA LEU A 718 33.42 -15.57 -25.83
C LEU A 718 32.51 -16.37 -24.90
N ALA A 719 31.96 -17.49 -25.36
CA ALA A 719 31.12 -18.37 -24.52
C ALA A 719 31.91 -18.88 -23.29
N SER A 720 33.11 -19.38 -23.51
CA SER A 720 33.91 -19.98 -22.45
C SER A 720 34.40 -18.99 -21.38
N ARG A 721 34.50 -17.70 -21.72
CA ARG A 721 35.01 -16.65 -20.81
C ARG A 721 33.91 -15.86 -20.11
N ASN A 722 32.74 -15.74 -20.74
CA ASN A 722 31.70 -14.79 -20.30
C ASN A 722 30.36 -15.43 -19.97
N LEU A 723 30.20 -16.75 -20.13
CA LEU A 723 29.00 -17.47 -19.69
C LEU A 723 29.23 -18.10 -18.32
N ASP A 724 28.26 -17.92 -17.45
CA ASP A 724 28.24 -18.49 -16.10
C ASP A 724 27.03 -19.39 -15.87
N THR A 725 27.11 -20.24 -14.87
CA THR A 725 25.96 -20.99 -14.37
C THR A 725 24.88 -20.03 -13.89
N GLY A 726 23.67 -20.22 -14.40
CA GLY A 726 22.52 -19.36 -14.09
C GLY A 726 22.19 -18.36 -15.20
N ASP A 727 23.06 -18.15 -16.19
CA ASP A 727 22.76 -17.34 -17.37
C ASP A 727 21.71 -18.01 -18.25
N ILE A 728 20.93 -17.23 -18.97
CA ILE A 728 19.97 -17.73 -19.95
C ILE A 728 20.57 -17.50 -21.33
N ILE A 729 20.62 -18.54 -22.15
CA ILE A 729 21.11 -18.48 -23.53
C ILE A 729 20.09 -19.05 -24.50
N THR A 730 20.08 -18.51 -25.71
CA THR A 730 19.42 -19.10 -26.86
C THR A 730 20.47 -19.68 -27.79
N VAL A 731 20.33 -20.94 -28.13
CA VAL A 731 21.25 -21.67 -28.99
C VAL A 731 20.54 -22.12 -30.24
N ARG A 732 21.15 -21.85 -31.38
CA ARG A 732 20.74 -22.38 -32.67
C ARG A 732 21.63 -23.56 -33.03
N GLY A 733 21.06 -24.65 -33.49
CA GLY A 733 21.82 -25.84 -33.84
C GLY A 733 20.95 -26.95 -34.34
N THR A 734 21.56 -28.11 -34.61
CA THR A 734 20.91 -29.32 -35.09
C THR A 734 20.92 -30.40 -34.01
N TYR A 735 19.96 -31.30 -34.07
CA TYR A 735 19.99 -32.50 -33.24
C TYR A 735 21.24 -33.35 -33.53
N GLY A 736 21.83 -33.86 -32.48
CA GLY A 736 22.95 -34.76 -32.58
C GLY A 736 23.13 -35.60 -31.30
N VAL A 737 24.03 -36.57 -31.38
CA VAL A 737 24.39 -37.42 -30.24
C VAL A 737 25.86 -37.16 -29.90
N SER A 738 26.15 -36.83 -28.66
CA SER A 738 27.53 -36.67 -28.21
C SER A 738 28.28 -38.00 -28.23
N ARG A 739 29.64 -37.96 -28.22
CA ARG A 739 30.45 -39.18 -28.21
C ARG A 739 30.12 -40.18 -27.13
N ASN A 740 29.49 -39.74 -26.04
CA ASN A 740 29.06 -40.58 -24.93
C ASN A 740 27.61 -41.06 -25.05
N GLY A 741 26.98 -40.91 -26.22
CA GLY A 741 25.61 -41.37 -26.46
C GLY A 741 24.51 -40.45 -25.93
N THR A 742 24.86 -39.26 -25.43
CA THR A 742 23.86 -38.28 -24.88
C THR A 742 23.22 -37.50 -26.03
N GLN A 743 21.91 -37.45 -26.09
CA GLN A 743 21.16 -36.62 -27.02
C GLN A 743 21.48 -35.13 -26.72
N SER A 744 21.82 -34.39 -27.75
CA SER A 744 22.37 -33.03 -27.60
C SER A 744 21.94 -32.13 -28.75
N LEU A 745 21.88 -30.84 -28.49
CA LEU A 745 21.81 -29.82 -29.51
C LEU A 745 23.25 -29.43 -29.90
N ILE A 746 23.64 -29.70 -31.13
CA ILE A 746 24.95 -29.31 -31.68
C ILE A 746 24.82 -27.92 -32.22
N ALA A 747 25.46 -26.98 -31.54
CA ALA A 747 25.32 -25.53 -31.77
C ALA A 747 26.01 -25.08 -33.06
N THR A 748 25.33 -24.25 -33.84
CA THR A 748 25.90 -23.46 -34.94
C THR A 748 26.06 -22.01 -34.56
N SER A 749 25.25 -21.50 -33.65
CA SER A 749 25.41 -20.18 -33.02
C SER A 749 24.78 -20.13 -31.65
N TRP A 750 25.12 -19.12 -30.84
CA TRP A 750 24.54 -18.88 -29.54
C TRP A 750 24.44 -17.38 -29.30
N HIS A 751 23.47 -17.00 -28.45
CA HIS A 751 23.26 -15.65 -27.96
C HIS A 751 22.87 -15.70 -26.49
N MET A 752 23.22 -14.67 -25.72
CA MET A 752 22.65 -14.46 -24.40
C MET A 752 21.21 -13.99 -24.57
N ALA A 753 20.27 -14.49 -23.77
CA ALA A 753 18.84 -14.18 -23.85
C ALA A 753 18.37 -13.41 -22.61
#